data_486c3843ffc4944156cd4761bd948344
#
_entry.id   486c3843ffc4944156cd4761bd948344
#
_cell.length_a   1.000
_cell.length_b   1.000
_cell.length_c   1.000
_cell.angle_alpha   90.00
_cell.angle_beta   90.00
_cell.angle_gamma   90.00
#
_symmetry.space_group_name_H-M   'P 1'
#
loop_
_entity.id
_entity.type
_entity.pdbx_description
1 polymer ?
#
loop_
_entity_poly.entity_id
_entity_poly.type
_entity_poly.pdbx_seq_one_letter_code
_entity_poly.pdbx_strand_id
1 'polypeptide(L)'
;MKIRNLPVLLLCCTLLAAVPPTVQGTMPKSGEIKPYRGRPTIHVNGTPMTPDIYALTHATGARWSWEEVPQHNVRNFYDIGFRLFQLDFWLSDIWPKDGSPLDVSLAQKQIRGVLDVAPDACIILRVHTDAPYWWNEANRDQCTEYADGPIQEYYKPGPPHNNEDFSIMRSLRASLASQKWKQEAGEKLVEFCKKLSQTEEGDAVIGMHISGGIYGEWHYWGFVDHDPDTGKAMTAYFRNWLRNKYGTDKKLQQAWNSAQWTLETATVPGVEERTKTQFGQFKDPKAERRVIDYIAAQQEAVVEDIEYFCRLAKESWPRPLITGVFYGYLHMTFNRQSVGGHLLVERILDCPWIDYLAAPQTYYKFSRKLGGSGMPRGIVESAALHGKLWFDEMDNGELARRVCHDAVRYLERYDTDYAPVLRRSVVLPLMRGGVWYYDFGIRESLGWFDDPVYLQSIADEKALFDKQLNVPHKSEADVLYVWSQESYYYLKPQSTPISSNVIDHSIEEALRSGTVGDHIYDFDLDKVNLDQYKAVIFMNSYVLSPEQRKFIREKVAQNGRTLIYNYLTGVTDGETIGLPLTEKLSGVKLALQNETEPQTLHFTDPESEFTFKGIVEPFAVITDPQAEPLATLGGHPDVVVARKNFPTHTAVYATLPVNGTDVFRKLLRDAGCHVYNDRNDFTYVNSGIMLIHSLDGGQRTIRLRNGKELNLTLPEKSNTVLDANTGEVLLKEIPKTYPKVK
;
A
#
# COMPACT_ATOMS: atom_id res chain seq x y z
N MET A 1 10.56 61.19 75.63
CA MET A 1 9.57 60.15 75.19
C MET A 1 10.31 59.15 74.34
N LYS A 2 10.27 57.87 74.71
CA LYS A 2 11.17 56.82 74.37
C LYS A 2 11.04 56.37 72.88
N ILE A 3 12.20 56.36 72.13
CA ILE A 3 12.32 55.73 70.81
C ILE A 3 12.94 54.37 71.07
N ARG A 4 12.22 53.29 70.66
CA ARG A 4 12.70 51.90 70.73
C ARG A 4 13.41 51.55 69.44
N ASN A 5 14.62 51.02 69.57
CA ASN A 5 15.43 50.44 68.49
C ASN A 5 14.84 49.11 68.03
N LEU A 6 14.77 48.94 66.73
CA LEU A 6 14.59 47.62 66.06
C LEU A 6 15.90 47.22 65.38
N PRO A 7 16.34 45.97 65.47
CA PRO A 7 17.54 45.53 64.82
C PRO A 7 17.26 45.17 63.36
N VAL A 8 18.14 45.63 62.46
CA VAL A 8 18.16 45.25 61.05
C VAL A 8 18.79 43.83 60.93
N LEU A 9 17.98 42.89 60.44
CA LEU A 9 18.44 41.54 60.08
C LEU A 9 19.01 41.61 58.67
N LEU A 10 20.33 41.43 58.50
CA LEU A 10 20.98 41.24 57.19
C LEU A 10 20.67 39.83 56.70
N LEU A 11 19.85 39.71 55.65
CA LEU A 11 19.64 38.47 54.95
C LEU A 11 20.74 38.29 53.86
N CYS A 12 21.71 37.43 54.14
CA CYS A 12 22.66 36.96 53.13
C CYS A 12 21.92 36.05 52.15
N CYS A 13 21.53 36.55 50.96
CA CYS A 13 21.13 35.71 49.84
C CYS A 13 22.41 35.07 49.22
N THR A 14 22.66 33.82 49.56
CA THR A 14 23.57 32.97 48.79
C THR A 14 22.88 32.62 47.49
N LEU A 15 23.34 33.19 46.38
CA LEU A 15 23.03 32.74 45.03
C LEU A 15 23.60 31.33 44.84
N LEU A 16 22.79 30.31 45.04
CA LEU A 16 23.07 28.99 44.51
C LEU A 16 22.92 29.11 42.98
N ALA A 17 24.06 29.16 42.27
CA ALA A 17 24.07 28.94 40.84
C ALA A 17 23.42 27.54 40.60
N ALA A 18 22.25 27.52 39.99
CA ALA A 18 21.67 26.27 39.49
C ALA A 18 22.65 25.70 38.46
N VAL A 19 23.30 24.60 38.80
CA VAL A 19 23.98 23.75 37.83
C VAL A 19 22.88 23.28 36.86
N PRO A 20 23.06 23.53 35.54
CA PRO A 20 22.11 22.99 34.58
C PRO A 20 22.02 21.47 34.79
N PRO A 21 20.83 20.86 34.71
CA PRO A 21 20.71 19.44 34.85
C PRO A 21 21.63 18.80 33.81
N THR A 22 22.59 18.01 34.27
CA THR A 22 23.35 17.09 33.41
C THR A 22 22.31 16.27 32.67
N VAL A 23 22.26 16.43 31.36
CA VAL A 23 21.43 15.58 30.46
C VAL A 23 21.86 14.16 30.77
N GLN A 24 21.01 13.43 31.50
CA GLN A 24 21.19 11.99 31.64
C GLN A 24 21.14 11.45 30.22
N GLY A 25 22.26 10.90 29.73
CA GLY A 25 22.33 10.32 28.41
C GLY A 25 21.15 9.35 28.23
N THR A 26 20.33 9.63 27.25
CA THR A 26 19.20 8.74 26.94
C THR A 26 19.78 7.39 26.56
N MET A 27 19.28 6.31 27.17
CA MET A 27 19.72 4.96 26.79
C MET A 27 19.48 4.74 25.29
N PRO A 28 20.45 4.14 24.56
CA PRO A 28 20.27 3.82 23.15
C PRO A 28 19.00 3.01 22.92
N LYS A 29 18.20 3.42 21.94
CA LYS A 29 16.93 2.74 21.60
C LYS A 29 17.17 1.64 20.59
N SER A 30 16.37 0.59 20.69
CA SER A 30 16.28 -0.49 19.72
C SER A 30 14.84 -0.66 19.26
N GLY A 31 14.65 -1.01 18.00
CA GLY A 31 13.33 -1.26 17.40
C GLY A 31 13.20 -2.66 16.82
N GLU A 32 12.08 -3.32 17.05
CA GLU A 32 11.75 -4.62 16.48
C GLU A 32 10.25 -4.69 16.16
N ILE A 33 9.89 -5.44 15.11
CA ILE A 33 8.51 -5.83 14.88
C ILE A 33 8.37 -7.28 15.34
N LYS A 34 7.46 -7.49 16.29
CA LYS A 34 7.18 -8.81 16.89
C LYS A 34 5.68 -9.02 17.04
N PRO A 35 5.23 -10.28 17.04
CA PRO A 35 3.83 -10.58 17.36
C PRO A 35 3.46 -10.09 18.77
N TYR A 36 2.38 -9.34 18.86
CA TYR A 36 1.79 -8.93 20.12
C TYR A 36 0.27 -9.02 20.04
N ARG A 37 -0.33 -9.82 20.95
CA ARG A 37 -1.78 -10.04 20.97
C ARG A 37 -2.37 -10.47 19.61
N GLY A 38 -1.61 -11.27 18.82
CA GLY A 38 -2.07 -11.85 17.56
C GLY A 38 -1.84 -10.97 16.31
N ARG A 39 -1.11 -9.86 16.43
CA ARG A 39 -0.75 -8.99 15.32
C ARG A 39 0.72 -8.56 15.35
N PRO A 40 1.38 -8.30 14.21
CA PRO A 40 2.68 -7.64 14.18
C PRO A 40 2.59 -6.26 14.83
N THR A 41 3.56 -5.91 15.68
CA THR A 41 3.53 -4.65 16.45
C THR A 41 4.96 -4.13 16.63
N ILE A 42 5.13 -2.82 16.66
CA ILE A 42 6.40 -2.17 16.99
C ILE A 42 6.72 -2.39 18.48
N HIS A 43 7.95 -2.79 18.77
CA HIS A 43 8.51 -2.84 20.11
C HIS A 43 9.73 -1.92 20.16
N VAL A 44 9.73 -1.00 21.10
CA VAL A 44 10.90 -0.15 21.41
C VAL A 44 11.46 -0.60 22.74
N ASN A 45 12.72 -1.02 22.76
CA ASN A 45 13.38 -1.60 23.94
C ASN A 45 12.53 -2.70 24.60
N GLY A 46 11.85 -3.52 23.77
CA GLY A 46 10.98 -4.61 24.20
C GLY A 46 9.56 -4.18 24.60
N THR A 47 9.21 -2.92 24.64
CA THR A 47 7.87 -2.42 24.98
C THR A 47 7.04 -2.24 23.71
N PRO A 48 5.83 -2.86 23.61
CA PRO A 48 4.96 -2.69 22.46
C PRO A 48 4.38 -1.28 22.42
N MET A 49 4.25 -0.73 21.20
CA MET A 49 3.69 0.60 20.93
C MET A 49 2.65 0.54 19.82
N THR A 50 1.66 1.42 19.89
CA THR A 50 0.72 1.61 18.78
C THR A 50 1.49 2.06 17.53
N PRO A 51 1.28 1.43 16.37
CA PRO A 51 2.01 1.76 15.15
C PRO A 51 1.41 3.00 14.47
N ASP A 52 1.60 4.15 15.09
CA ASP A 52 1.18 5.46 14.60
C ASP A 52 2.40 6.38 14.50
N ILE A 53 2.73 6.81 13.28
CA ILE A 53 3.94 7.58 12.97
C ILE A 53 3.54 8.95 12.45
N TYR A 54 4.18 10.02 12.92
CA TYR A 54 4.17 11.30 12.23
C TYR A 54 5.43 11.44 11.37
N ALA A 55 5.25 11.70 10.07
CA ALA A 55 6.31 11.79 9.09
C ALA A 55 6.43 13.21 8.52
N LEU A 56 7.64 13.77 8.55
CA LEU A 56 7.93 15.04 7.89
C LEU A 56 7.88 14.89 6.36
N THR A 57 7.43 15.94 5.70
CA THR A 57 7.48 16.03 4.24
C THR A 57 8.88 16.38 3.76
N HIS A 58 9.15 16.08 2.49
CA HIS A 58 10.34 16.54 1.78
C HIS A 58 10.15 17.91 1.09
N ALA A 59 8.99 18.53 1.21
CA ALA A 59 8.68 19.78 0.54
C ALA A 59 9.56 20.95 1.05
N THR A 60 9.82 21.90 0.16
CA THR A 60 10.60 23.10 0.51
C THR A 60 9.95 23.88 1.65
N GLY A 61 10.73 24.19 2.69
CA GLY A 61 10.27 24.91 3.89
C GLY A 61 9.58 24.02 4.94
N ALA A 62 9.42 22.72 4.68
CA ALA A 62 8.85 21.75 5.61
C ALA A 62 9.66 20.43 5.68
N ARG A 63 10.79 20.37 4.99
CA ARG A 63 11.66 19.19 4.94
C ARG A 63 12.53 19.06 6.19
N TRP A 64 13.11 20.17 6.64
CA TRP A 64 14.09 20.13 7.70
C TRP A 64 13.46 20.28 9.07
N SER A 65 13.71 19.33 9.95
CA SER A 65 13.15 19.28 11.29
C SER A 65 13.34 20.53 12.14
N TRP A 66 14.34 21.36 11.83
CA TRP A 66 14.61 22.64 12.52
C TRP A 66 13.90 23.83 11.90
N GLU A 67 13.12 23.66 10.83
CA GLU A 67 12.31 24.73 10.25
C GLU A 67 11.03 24.95 11.08
N GLU A 68 10.40 26.10 10.94
CA GLU A 68 9.28 26.54 11.77
C GLU A 68 8.10 25.57 11.69
N VAL A 69 7.68 25.18 10.50
CA VAL A 69 6.52 24.28 10.28
C VAL A 69 6.76 22.90 10.89
N PRO A 70 7.88 22.20 10.57
CA PRO A 70 8.22 20.93 11.22
C PRO A 70 8.27 21.01 12.74
N GLN A 71 8.91 22.06 13.30
CA GLN A 71 8.99 22.25 14.75
C GLN A 71 7.61 22.36 15.40
N HIS A 72 6.71 23.12 14.76
CA HIS A 72 5.33 23.29 15.22
C HIS A 72 4.56 21.97 15.17
N ASN A 73 4.60 21.29 14.03
CA ASN A 73 3.89 20.03 13.83
C ASN A 73 4.41 18.92 14.74
N VAL A 74 5.72 18.73 14.85
CA VAL A 74 6.34 17.76 15.78
C VAL A 74 5.86 18.00 17.21
N ARG A 75 5.82 19.28 17.65
CA ARG A 75 5.30 19.63 18.99
C ARG A 75 3.85 19.24 19.16
N ASN A 76 2.98 19.57 18.20
CA ASN A 76 1.56 19.25 18.27
C ASN A 76 1.31 17.74 18.36
N PHE A 77 2.01 16.95 17.53
CA PHE A 77 1.90 15.48 17.59
C PHE A 77 2.52 14.90 18.86
N TYR A 78 3.63 15.43 19.33
CA TYR A 78 4.23 15.03 20.59
C TYR A 78 3.33 15.30 21.79
N ASP A 79 2.68 16.47 21.84
CA ASP A 79 1.78 16.89 22.92
C ASP A 79 0.52 16.02 23.02
N ILE A 80 0.02 15.50 21.88
CA ILE A 80 -1.08 14.54 21.85
C ILE A 80 -0.64 13.08 22.04
N GLY A 81 0.64 12.82 22.32
CA GLY A 81 1.15 11.53 22.76
C GLY A 81 1.94 10.73 21.74
N PHE A 82 2.21 11.24 20.54
CA PHE A 82 3.08 10.56 19.56
C PHE A 82 4.51 10.46 20.07
N ARG A 83 5.14 9.33 19.76
CA ARG A 83 6.55 9.08 20.07
C ARG A 83 7.32 8.52 18.88
N LEU A 84 6.63 8.13 17.81
CA LEU A 84 7.24 7.62 16.58
C LEU A 84 7.23 8.74 15.54
N PHE A 85 8.43 9.09 15.05
CA PHE A 85 8.62 10.14 14.05
C PHE A 85 9.47 9.61 12.90
N GLN A 86 9.10 9.96 11.66
CA GLN A 86 9.89 9.62 10.49
C GLN A 86 10.48 10.89 9.88
N LEU A 87 11.71 10.78 9.41
CA LEU A 87 12.49 11.85 8.80
C LEU A 87 13.09 11.38 7.48
N ASP A 88 12.93 12.16 6.43
CA ASP A 88 13.56 11.89 5.15
C ASP A 88 15.03 12.30 5.15
N PHE A 89 15.88 11.46 4.56
CA PHE A 89 17.31 11.71 4.40
C PHE A 89 17.84 11.10 3.11
N TRP A 90 18.52 11.90 2.29
CA TRP A 90 19.12 11.43 1.05
C TRP A 90 20.61 11.20 1.21
N LEU A 91 21.11 10.01 0.92
CA LEU A 91 22.55 9.74 0.88
C LEU A 91 23.24 10.62 -0.15
N SER A 92 22.57 10.98 -1.23
CA SER A 92 23.09 11.88 -2.26
C SER A 92 23.43 13.28 -1.76
N ASP A 93 22.86 13.73 -0.62
CA ASP A 93 23.17 15.04 -0.02
C ASP A 93 24.56 15.06 0.63
N ILE A 94 25.04 13.90 1.06
CA ILE A 94 26.30 13.75 1.78
C ILE A 94 27.32 12.85 1.06
N TRP A 95 26.98 12.36 -0.14
CA TRP A 95 27.87 11.51 -0.94
C TRP A 95 28.89 12.37 -1.70
N PRO A 96 30.17 12.45 -1.25
CA PRO A 96 31.13 13.38 -1.80
C PRO A 96 31.68 12.88 -3.16
N LYS A 97 31.86 13.82 -4.09
CA LYS A 97 32.37 13.54 -5.44
C LYS A 97 33.86 13.18 -5.43
N ASP A 98 34.60 13.69 -4.47
CA ASP A 98 36.07 13.51 -4.35
C ASP A 98 36.47 12.21 -3.64
N GLY A 99 35.49 11.39 -3.25
CA GLY A 99 35.75 10.12 -2.55
C GLY A 99 36.12 10.29 -1.05
N SER A 100 35.99 11.49 -0.50
CA SER A 100 36.18 11.72 0.94
C SER A 100 35.13 10.94 1.76
N PRO A 101 35.40 10.66 3.06
CA PRO A 101 34.42 10.02 3.92
C PRO A 101 33.16 10.84 4.09
N LEU A 102 32.00 10.16 4.27
CA LEU A 102 30.72 10.83 4.52
C LEU A 102 30.79 11.70 5.78
N ASP A 103 30.18 12.88 5.70
CA ASP A 103 29.88 13.72 6.87
C ASP A 103 28.42 13.52 7.27
N VAL A 104 28.17 12.95 8.46
CA VAL A 104 26.81 12.67 8.97
C VAL A 104 26.23 13.83 9.77
N SER A 105 26.92 14.99 9.86
CA SER A 105 26.47 16.16 10.63
C SER A 105 25.08 16.66 10.20
N LEU A 106 24.73 16.56 8.90
CA LEU A 106 23.43 16.92 8.39
C LEU A 106 22.33 15.98 8.94
N ALA A 107 22.61 14.68 9.01
CA ALA A 107 21.68 13.70 9.58
C ALA A 107 21.51 13.90 11.09
N GLN A 108 22.61 14.19 11.80
CA GLN A 108 22.55 14.54 13.23
C GLN A 108 21.66 15.75 13.44
N LYS A 109 21.84 16.82 12.66
CA LYS A 109 21.01 18.03 12.75
C LYS A 109 19.54 17.73 12.45
N GLN A 110 19.24 16.86 11.46
CA GLN A 110 17.87 16.44 11.13
C GLN A 110 17.21 15.70 12.31
N ILE A 111 17.92 14.82 12.97
CA ILE A 111 17.40 14.11 14.15
C ILE A 111 17.30 15.07 15.35
N ARG A 112 18.31 15.89 15.60
CA ARG A 112 18.34 16.84 16.71
C ARG A 112 17.14 17.79 16.68
N GLY A 113 16.75 18.29 15.50
CA GLY A 113 15.60 19.18 15.38
C GLY A 113 14.29 18.55 15.88
N VAL A 114 14.11 17.23 15.80
CA VAL A 114 12.98 16.55 16.44
C VAL A 114 13.22 16.40 17.94
N LEU A 115 14.41 15.99 18.36
CA LEU A 115 14.71 15.76 19.79
C LEU A 115 14.64 17.05 20.63
N ASP A 116 14.86 18.21 20.03
CA ASP A 116 14.73 19.52 20.71
C ASP A 116 13.28 19.81 21.14
N VAL A 117 12.27 19.25 20.49
CA VAL A 117 10.85 19.40 20.84
C VAL A 117 10.23 18.13 21.39
N ALA A 118 10.78 16.96 21.06
CA ALA A 118 10.32 15.65 21.46
C ALA A 118 11.49 14.80 21.97
N PRO A 119 12.00 15.06 23.20
CA PRO A 119 13.28 14.50 23.66
C PRO A 119 13.29 12.98 23.83
N ASP A 120 12.13 12.34 24.00
CA ASP A 120 11.99 10.89 24.08
C ASP A 120 11.51 10.25 22.75
N ALA A 121 11.51 11.01 21.64
CA ALA A 121 11.12 10.51 20.33
C ALA A 121 11.92 9.29 19.88
N CYS A 122 11.24 8.40 19.17
CA CYS A 122 11.81 7.25 18.48
C CYS A 122 11.80 7.54 16.98
N ILE A 123 12.99 7.49 16.37
CA ILE A 123 13.18 7.95 15.01
C ILE A 123 13.24 6.76 14.04
N ILE A 124 12.50 6.84 12.95
CA ILE A 124 12.66 6.03 11.75
C ILE A 124 13.22 6.95 10.65
N LEU A 125 14.41 6.65 10.16
CA LEU A 125 14.98 7.41 9.04
C LEU A 125 14.52 6.82 7.71
N ARG A 126 13.90 7.62 6.86
CA ARG A 126 13.66 7.27 5.46
C ARG A 126 14.91 7.61 4.67
N VAL A 127 15.71 6.59 4.38
CA VAL A 127 17.01 6.75 3.74
C VAL A 127 16.89 6.47 2.25
N HIS A 128 17.03 7.52 1.43
CA HIS A 128 17.05 7.42 -0.02
C HIS A 128 18.45 7.04 -0.50
N THR A 129 18.53 5.92 -1.25
CA THR A 129 19.78 5.33 -1.73
C THR A 129 20.17 5.80 -3.13
N ASP A 130 19.38 6.68 -3.72
CA ASP A 130 19.59 7.16 -5.09
C ASP A 130 20.94 7.85 -5.27
N ALA A 131 21.57 7.59 -6.41
CA ALA A 131 22.87 8.18 -6.74
C ALA A 131 22.75 9.70 -6.95
N PRO A 132 23.76 10.48 -6.54
CA PRO A 132 23.80 11.91 -6.84
C PRO A 132 23.92 12.17 -8.34
N TYR A 133 23.48 13.35 -8.77
CA TYR A 133 23.45 13.71 -10.20
C TYR A 133 24.81 13.57 -10.89
N TRP A 134 25.90 14.03 -10.24
CA TRP A 134 27.25 13.91 -10.80
C TRP A 134 27.65 12.45 -11.06
N TRP A 135 27.15 11.50 -10.25
CA TRP A 135 27.36 10.08 -10.46
C TRP A 135 26.65 9.60 -11.71
N ASN A 136 25.39 9.98 -11.89
CA ASN A 136 24.59 9.62 -13.06
C ASN A 136 25.23 10.15 -14.34
N GLU A 137 25.72 11.42 -14.34
CA GLU A 137 26.45 11.98 -15.47
C GLU A 137 27.74 11.22 -15.82
N ALA A 138 28.50 10.83 -14.79
CA ALA A 138 29.74 10.10 -14.97
C ALA A 138 29.54 8.64 -15.41
N ASN A 139 28.34 8.06 -15.15
CA ASN A 139 28.04 6.65 -15.38
C ASN A 139 26.77 6.49 -16.23
N ARG A 140 26.65 7.22 -17.35
CA ARG A 140 25.46 7.18 -18.20
C ARG A 140 25.10 5.80 -18.72
N ASP A 141 26.07 4.92 -18.89
CA ASP A 141 25.88 3.52 -19.30
C ASP A 141 25.30 2.63 -18.18
N GLN A 142 25.21 3.15 -16.95
CA GLN A 142 24.58 2.53 -15.80
C GLN A 142 23.17 3.11 -15.51
N CYS A 143 22.71 4.05 -16.32
CA CYS A 143 21.44 4.73 -16.14
C CYS A 143 20.31 4.05 -16.90
N THR A 144 19.09 4.32 -16.44
CA THR A 144 17.83 3.91 -17.08
C THR A 144 17.75 4.52 -18.48
N GLU A 145 17.42 3.70 -19.48
CA GLU A 145 17.00 4.11 -20.81
C GLU A 145 15.54 3.70 -21.04
N TYR A 146 14.89 4.32 -22.01
CA TYR A 146 13.45 4.17 -22.21
C TYR A 146 13.14 3.69 -23.62
N ALA A 147 12.22 2.70 -23.73
CA ALA A 147 11.83 2.12 -25.00
C ALA A 147 11.08 3.11 -25.90
N ASP A 148 10.45 4.12 -25.32
CA ASP A 148 9.59 5.10 -25.99
C ASP A 148 10.29 6.44 -26.29
N GLY A 149 11.59 6.55 -26.04
CA GLY A 149 12.35 7.75 -26.42
C GLY A 149 13.59 8.04 -25.58
N PRO A 150 14.36 9.06 -25.95
CA PRO A 150 15.61 9.41 -25.28
C PRO A 150 15.38 10.00 -23.89
N ILE A 151 16.44 9.99 -23.08
CA ILE A 151 16.49 10.70 -21.79
C ILE A 151 16.17 12.19 -22.02
N GLN A 152 15.34 12.76 -21.14
CA GLN A 152 14.97 14.16 -21.10
C GLN A 152 15.82 14.86 -20.05
N GLU A 153 16.65 15.82 -20.46
CA GLU A 153 17.57 16.53 -19.57
C GLU A 153 16.89 17.75 -18.92
N TYR A 154 15.88 17.51 -18.08
CA TYR A 154 15.23 18.58 -17.30
C TYR A 154 15.78 18.73 -15.89
N TYR A 155 16.80 17.98 -15.54
CA TYR A 155 17.35 17.99 -14.20
C TYR A 155 18.12 19.29 -13.95
N LYS A 156 17.67 20.06 -12.96
CA LYS A 156 18.44 21.17 -12.40
C LYS A 156 18.98 20.73 -11.04
N PRO A 157 20.30 20.55 -10.89
CA PRO A 157 20.87 20.26 -9.62
C PRO A 157 20.69 21.45 -8.68
N GLY A 158 20.19 21.23 -7.50
CA GLY A 158 20.03 22.25 -6.48
C GLY A 158 19.36 21.70 -5.24
N PRO A 159 19.73 22.16 -4.04
CA PRO A 159 18.99 21.89 -2.84
C PRO A 159 17.70 22.73 -2.79
N PRO A 160 16.64 22.23 -2.14
CA PRO A 160 16.46 20.87 -1.70
C PRO A 160 16.13 19.98 -2.89
N HIS A 161 16.46 18.71 -2.83
CA HIS A 161 16.32 17.78 -3.93
C HIS A 161 14.87 17.61 -4.37
N ASN A 162 14.44 18.40 -5.34
CA ASN A 162 13.16 18.25 -6.05
C ASN A 162 13.29 17.19 -7.15
N ASN A 163 14.10 16.18 -6.91
CA ASN A 163 14.34 15.11 -7.85
C ASN A 163 13.08 14.31 -8.16
N GLU A 164 12.14 14.33 -7.25
CA GLU A 164 10.88 13.61 -7.34
C GLU A 164 9.92 14.21 -8.36
N ASP A 165 9.92 15.54 -8.53
CA ASP A 165 9.05 16.23 -9.48
C ASP A 165 9.32 15.86 -10.96
N PHE A 166 10.51 15.32 -11.24
CA PHE A 166 10.91 14.90 -12.59
C PHE A 166 10.92 13.38 -12.76
N SER A 167 10.51 12.64 -11.77
CA SER A 167 10.54 11.18 -11.77
C SER A 167 9.52 10.54 -12.73
N ILE A 168 8.47 11.29 -13.12
CA ILE A 168 7.52 10.87 -14.16
C ILE A 168 8.09 11.00 -15.58
N MET A 169 9.21 11.69 -15.76
CA MET A 169 9.86 11.92 -17.05
C MET A 169 10.92 10.87 -17.33
N ARG A 170 11.44 10.82 -18.58
CA ARG A 170 12.62 10.03 -18.95
C ARG A 170 13.89 10.65 -18.38
N SER A 171 14.06 10.53 -17.06
CA SER A 171 15.13 11.17 -16.28
C SER A 171 16.46 10.42 -16.39
N LEU A 172 17.57 11.16 -16.27
CA LEU A 172 18.91 10.58 -16.12
C LEU A 172 19.09 10.10 -14.68
N ARG A 173 18.85 8.81 -14.43
CA ARG A 173 18.91 8.17 -13.12
C ARG A 173 19.59 6.80 -13.22
N ALA A 174 20.31 6.40 -12.18
CA ALA A 174 20.82 5.05 -12.08
C ALA A 174 19.71 4.03 -12.31
N SER A 175 19.99 3.02 -13.14
CA SER A 175 19.09 1.89 -13.34
C SER A 175 19.02 1.07 -12.06
N LEU A 176 17.82 0.63 -11.68
CA LEU A 176 17.63 -0.33 -10.57
C LEU A 176 18.27 -1.70 -10.84
N ALA A 177 18.69 -1.96 -12.09
CA ALA A 177 19.48 -3.15 -12.45
C ALA A 177 21.01 -2.91 -12.42
N SER A 178 21.49 -1.70 -12.07
CA SER A 178 22.91 -1.37 -12.07
C SER A 178 23.61 -1.95 -10.83
N GLN A 179 24.41 -2.98 -11.04
CA GLN A 179 25.22 -3.57 -9.98
C GLN A 179 26.28 -2.60 -9.44
N LYS A 180 26.77 -1.68 -10.29
CA LYS A 180 27.72 -0.65 -9.88
C LYS A 180 27.09 0.33 -8.91
N TRP A 181 25.91 0.89 -9.24
CA TRP A 181 25.17 1.77 -8.34
C TRP A 181 24.85 1.06 -7.02
N LYS A 182 24.29 -0.14 -7.10
CA LYS A 182 23.92 -0.98 -5.96
C LYS A 182 25.09 -1.15 -4.98
N GLN A 183 26.27 -1.52 -5.50
CA GLN A 183 27.46 -1.71 -4.69
C GLN A 183 27.93 -0.39 -4.06
N GLU A 184 28.11 0.67 -4.86
CA GLU A 184 28.65 1.94 -4.38
C GLU A 184 27.68 2.64 -3.39
N ALA A 185 26.37 2.62 -3.65
CA ALA A 185 25.35 3.12 -2.73
C ALA A 185 25.30 2.29 -1.43
N GLY A 186 25.48 0.96 -1.55
CA GLY A 186 25.56 0.07 -0.39
C GLY A 186 26.76 0.37 0.51
N GLU A 187 27.92 0.63 -0.07
CA GLU A 187 29.12 1.05 0.69
C GLU A 187 28.84 2.36 1.44
N LYS A 188 28.16 3.32 0.81
CA LYS A 188 27.78 4.59 1.46
C LYS A 188 26.73 4.38 2.57
N LEU A 189 25.75 3.52 2.37
CA LEU A 189 24.79 3.17 3.44
C LEU A 189 25.49 2.54 4.65
N VAL A 190 26.40 1.61 4.42
CA VAL A 190 27.21 0.99 5.51
C VAL A 190 28.03 2.02 6.27
N GLU A 191 28.70 2.93 5.56
CA GLU A 191 29.47 4.02 6.15
C GLU A 191 28.57 4.95 6.97
N PHE A 192 27.42 5.33 6.42
CA PHE A 192 26.39 6.15 7.07
C PHE A 192 25.92 5.51 8.39
N CYS A 193 25.47 4.24 8.33
CA CYS A 193 24.99 3.51 9.50
C CYS A 193 26.05 3.45 10.61
N LYS A 194 27.30 3.10 10.27
CA LYS A 194 28.39 2.99 11.23
C LYS A 194 28.73 4.32 11.91
N LYS A 195 28.73 5.41 11.14
CA LYS A 195 29.03 6.74 11.68
C LYS A 195 27.89 7.28 12.53
N LEU A 196 26.66 7.24 12.02
CA LEU A 196 25.50 7.77 12.72
C LEU A 196 25.20 7.01 14.01
N SER A 197 25.37 5.68 14.02
CA SER A 197 25.12 4.87 15.22
C SER A 197 26.07 5.14 16.39
N GLN A 198 27.16 5.88 16.16
CA GLN A 198 28.13 6.29 17.19
C GLN A 198 27.83 7.68 17.76
N THR A 199 26.76 8.33 17.31
CA THR A 199 26.37 9.68 17.74
C THR A 199 25.24 9.63 18.76
N GLU A 200 25.08 10.69 19.56
CA GLU A 200 23.98 10.84 20.50
C GLU A 200 22.61 10.82 19.77
N GLU A 201 22.53 11.44 18.59
CA GLU A 201 21.32 11.44 17.77
C GLU A 201 20.99 10.03 17.26
N GLY A 202 22.01 9.23 16.94
CA GLY A 202 21.86 7.84 16.54
C GLY A 202 21.22 6.98 17.62
N ASP A 203 21.33 7.35 18.90
CA ASP A 203 20.69 6.63 20.00
C ASP A 203 19.14 6.69 19.96
N ALA A 204 18.57 7.70 19.29
CA ALA A 204 17.13 7.81 19.10
C ALA A 204 16.59 6.96 17.93
N VAL A 205 17.46 6.47 17.04
CA VAL A 205 17.06 5.73 15.83
C VAL A 205 16.70 4.30 16.17
N ILE A 206 15.46 3.92 15.86
CA ILE A 206 14.91 2.58 16.05
C ILE A 206 14.70 1.84 14.72
N GLY A 207 14.73 2.54 13.59
CA GLY A 207 14.46 1.95 12.30
C GLY A 207 14.94 2.77 11.12
N MET A 208 15.01 2.10 9.96
CA MET A 208 15.27 2.73 8.67
C MET A 208 14.25 2.27 7.65
N HIS A 209 13.60 3.23 6.98
CA HIS A 209 12.79 3.01 5.81
C HIS A 209 13.68 3.20 4.58
N ILE A 210 14.03 2.12 3.92
CA ILE A 210 14.96 2.14 2.79
C ILE A 210 14.22 2.50 1.51
N SER A 211 14.65 3.56 0.87
CA SER A 211 13.99 4.16 -0.28
C SER A 211 14.90 4.22 -1.51
N GLY A 212 14.30 4.05 -2.67
CA GLY A 212 14.95 4.19 -3.98
C GLY A 212 13.90 4.28 -5.09
N GLY A 213 14.29 4.71 -6.29
CA GLY A 213 13.37 4.88 -7.41
C GLY A 213 12.43 6.07 -7.25
N ILE A 214 11.37 6.12 -8.08
CA ILE A 214 10.38 7.21 -8.03
C ILE A 214 9.79 7.36 -6.63
N TYR A 215 9.78 8.59 -6.12
CA TYR A 215 9.24 8.96 -4.79
C TYR A 215 9.85 8.17 -3.62
N GLY A 216 10.98 7.46 -3.86
CA GLY A 216 11.53 6.53 -2.88
C GLY A 216 10.65 5.28 -2.68
N GLU A 217 9.78 4.99 -3.63
CA GLU A 217 8.80 3.91 -3.59
C GLU A 217 9.21 2.68 -4.44
N TRP A 218 10.48 2.54 -4.80
CA TRP A 218 11.04 1.41 -5.56
C TRP A 218 10.40 1.17 -6.93
N HIS A 219 9.74 2.21 -7.50
CA HIS A 219 9.27 2.18 -8.86
C HIS A 219 10.39 2.54 -9.85
N TYR A 220 10.32 1.96 -11.05
CA TYR A 220 11.20 2.36 -12.14
C TYR A 220 11.00 3.82 -12.52
N TRP A 221 12.11 4.53 -12.78
CA TRP A 221 12.07 5.93 -13.23
C TRP A 221 11.22 6.07 -14.50
N GLY A 222 10.33 7.02 -14.53
CA GLY A 222 9.46 7.29 -15.67
C GLY A 222 8.31 6.32 -15.88
N PHE A 223 8.12 5.28 -15.05
CA PHE A 223 7.15 4.21 -15.30
C PHE A 223 5.70 4.69 -15.42
N VAL A 224 5.35 5.85 -14.88
CA VAL A 224 3.98 6.39 -14.91
C VAL A 224 3.52 6.61 -16.35
N ASP A 225 4.37 7.23 -17.17
CA ASP A 225 4.05 7.62 -18.56
C ASP A 225 4.97 7.00 -19.61
N HIS A 226 6.07 6.36 -19.21
CA HIS A 226 7.12 5.85 -20.09
C HIS A 226 7.41 4.37 -19.89
N ASP A 227 8.24 3.79 -20.77
CA ASP A 227 8.55 2.36 -20.77
C ASP A 227 10.03 2.08 -20.43
N PRO A 228 10.43 2.17 -19.12
CA PRO A 228 11.74 1.76 -18.66
C PRO A 228 11.85 0.21 -18.70
N ASP A 229 12.96 -0.36 -18.52
CA ASP A 229 14.34 0.06 -18.64
C ASP A 229 14.98 -0.71 -19.81
N THR A 230 15.51 0.01 -20.78
CA THR A 230 16.18 -0.61 -21.96
C THR A 230 17.70 -0.39 -21.91
N GLY A 231 18.20 0.17 -20.81
CA GLY A 231 19.59 0.53 -20.63
C GLY A 231 20.55 -0.68 -20.67
N LYS A 232 21.82 -0.36 -20.79
CA LYS A 232 22.88 -1.39 -20.82
C LYS A 232 22.92 -2.20 -19.53
N ALA A 233 22.73 -1.57 -18.38
CA ALA A 233 22.69 -2.24 -17.09
C ALA A 233 21.54 -3.26 -17.02
N MET A 234 20.32 -2.87 -17.41
CA MET A 234 19.16 -3.75 -17.43
C MET A 234 19.34 -4.87 -18.48
N THR A 235 19.89 -4.57 -19.65
CA THR A 235 20.15 -5.60 -20.66
C THR A 235 21.14 -6.65 -20.14
N ALA A 236 22.20 -6.25 -19.47
CA ALA A 236 23.18 -7.16 -18.87
C ALA A 236 22.53 -7.99 -17.74
N TYR A 237 21.73 -7.36 -16.88
CA TYR A 237 20.98 -8.03 -15.83
C TYR A 237 20.02 -9.08 -16.43
N PHE A 238 19.24 -8.72 -17.44
CA PHE A 238 18.29 -9.61 -18.10
C PHE A 238 18.97 -10.83 -18.72
N ARG A 239 20.11 -10.65 -19.40
CA ARG A 239 20.89 -11.77 -19.93
C ARG A 239 21.38 -12.70 -18.83
N ASN A 240 21.83 -12.17 -17.70
CA ASN A 240 22.24 -12.98 -16.56
C ASN A 240 21.04 -13.75 -15.97
N TRP A 241 19.91 -13.10 -15.83
CA TRP A 241 18.66 -13.71 -15.40
C TRP A 241 18.24 -14.87 -16.32
N LEU A 242 18.33 -14.66 -17.64
CA LEU A 242 18.05 -15.71 -18.63
C LEU A 242 19.03 -16.88 -18.54
N ARG A 243 20.31 -16.62 -18.26
CA ARG A 243 21.31 -17.71 -18.02
C ARG A 243 20.92 -18.54 -16.80
N ASN A 244 20.50 -17.89 -15.71
CA ASN A 244 20.08 -18.59 -14.51
C ASN A 244 18.81 -19.42 -14.76
N LYS A 245 17.84 -18.88 -15.51
CA LYS A 245 16.57 -19.55 -15.80
C LYS A 245 16.72 -20.71 -16.79
N TYR A 246 17.39 -20.49 -17.91
CA TYR A 246 17.41 -21.44 -19.01
C TYR A 246 18.69 -22.26 -19.11
N GLY A 247 19.81 -21.72 -18.71
CA GLY A 247 21.12 -22.36 -18.70
C GLY A 247 21.76 -22.57 -20.09
N THR A 248 20.97 -22.70 -21.17
CA THR A 248 21.46 -22.91 -22.53
C THR A 248 20.64 -22.18 -23.57
N ASP A 249 21.27 -21.77 -24.69
CA ASP A 249 20.59 -21.13 -25.83
C ASP A 249 19.45 -22.00 -26.36
N LYS A 250 19.66 -23.33 -26.44
CA LYS A 250 18.65 -24.26 -26.93
C LYS A 250 17.35 -24.19 -26.09
N LYS A 251 17.46 -24.16 -24.75
CA LYS A 251 16.29 -24.06 -23.87
C LYS A 251 15.62 -22.70 -24.00
N LEU A 252 16.39 -21.61 -24.09
CA LEU A 252 15.86 -20.27 -24.34
C LEU A 252 15.06 -20.21 -25.64
N GLN A 253 15.66 -20.70 -26.74
CA GLN A 253 15.05 -20.73 -28.07
C GLN A 253 13.77 -21.56 -28.10
N GLN A 254 13.76 -22.69 -27.40
CA GLN A 254 12.54 -23.50 -27.25
C GLN A 254 11.44 -22.74 -26.47
N ALA A 255 11.79 -22.09 -25.35
CA ALA A 255 10.84 -21.35 -24.55
C ALA A 255 10.27 -20.13 -25.29
N TRP A 256 11.08 -19.41 -26.04
CA TRP A 256 10.66 -18.24 -26.82
C TRP A 256 10.16 -18.58 -28.21
N ASN A 257 10.16 -19.86 -28.58
CA ASN A 257 9.82 -20.32 -29.91
C ASN A 257 10.51 -19.50 -31.01
N SER A 258 11.82 -19.24 -30.86
CA SER A 258 12.61 -18.37 -31.73
C SER A 258 14.07 -18.78 -31.74
N ALA A 259 14.62 -19.07 -32.92
CA ALA A 259 16.03 -19.34 -33.12
C ALA A 259 16.93 -18.09 -33.17
N GLN A 260 16.30 -16.89 -33.19
CA GLN A 260 17.00 -15.60 -33.32
C GLN A 260 17.85 -15.27 -32.09
N TRP A 261 17.40 -15.67 -30.90
CA TRP A 261 17.93 -15.19 -29.63
C TRP A 261 18.87 -16.23 -29.01
N THR A 262 19.96 -15.75 -28.43
CA THR A 262 20.86 -16.50 -27.55
C THR A 262 20.94 -15.81 -26.20
N LEU A 263 21.50 -16.46 -25.20
CA LEU A 263 21.76 -15.88 -23.88
C LEU A 263 22.68 -14.63 -23.96
N GLU A 264 23.51 -14.55 -25.02
CA GLU A 264 24.40 -13.40 -25.26
C GLU A 264 23.77 -12.29 -26.09
N THR A 265 22.83 -12.61 -26.99
CA THR A 265 22.24 -11.64 -27.91
C THR A 265 20.87 -11.15 -27.51
N ALA A 266 20.25 -11.75 -26.49
CA ALA A 266 18.95 -11.32 -25.98
C ALA A 266 18.95 -9.83 -25.58
N THR A 267 17.92 -9.11 -26.01
CA THR A 267 17.70 -7.70 -25.68
C THR A 267 16.41 -7.53 -24.94
N VAL A 268 16.25 -6.40 -24.25
CA VAL A 268 15.00 -6.00 -23.64
C VAL A 268 13.92 -5.78 -24.72
N PRO A 269 12.67 -6.25 -24.53
CA PRO A 269 11.58 -6.04 -25.48
C PRO A 269 11.25 -4.55 -25.69
N GLY A 270 10.92 -4.17 -26.93
CA GLY A 270 10.43 -2.83 -27.26
C GLY A 270 8.97 -2.61 -26.89
N VAL A 271 8.47 -1.36 -27.05
CA VAL A 271 7.09 -0.96 -26.68
C VAL A 271 6.03 -1.79 -27.39
N GLU A 272 6.14 -1.95 -28.71
CA GLU A 272 5.18 -2.72 -29.52
C GLU A 272 5.06 -4.15 -29.02
N GLU A 273 6.20 -4.79 -28.72
CA GLU A 273 6.24 -6.16 -28.21
C GLU A 273 5.64 -6.26 -26.80
N ARG A 274 5.94 -5.29 -25.90
CA ARG A 274 5.41 -5.27 -24.53
C ARG A 274 3.89 -5.12 -24.48
N THR A 275 3.31 -4.40 -25.45
CA THR A 275 1.87 -4.11 -25.49
C THR A 275 1.05 -5.14 -26.26
N LYS A 276 1.71 -6.03 -27.01
CA LYS A 276 1.03 -7.07 -27.77
C LYS A 276 0.41 -8.13 -26.87
N THR A 277 -0.81 -8.59 -27.25
CA THR A 277 -1.53 -9.66 -26.61
C THR A 277 -2.21 -10.53 -27.67
N GLN A 278 -2.30 -11.84 -27.45
CA GLN A 278 -2.91 -12.77 -28.41
C GLN A 278 -4.22 -13.38 -27.93
N PHE A 279 -4.54 -13.22 -26.65
CA PHE A 279 -5.80 -13.72 -26.11
C PHE A 279 -6.59 -12.58 -25.46
N GLY A 280 -7.24 -11.77 -26.28
CA GLY A 280 -7.87 -10.53 -25.82
C GLY A 280 -6.85 -9.59 -25.16
N GLN A 281 -7.04 -9.25 -23.89
CA GLN A 281 -6.08 -8.41 -23.13
C GLN A 281 -5.01 -9.23 -22.39
N PHE A 282 -4.99 -10.55 -22.59
CA PHE A 282 -3.97 -11.43 -21.99
C PHE A 282 -2.86 -11.77 -22.97
N LYS A 283 -1.64 -11.85 -22.46
CA LYS A 283 -0.50 -12.42 -23.13
C LYS A 283 -0.62 -13.95 -23.18
N ASP A 284 -0.36 -14.54 -24.34
CA ASP A 284 -0.18 -15.98 -24.45
C ASP A 284 1.16 -16.40 -23.84
N PRO A 285 1.16 -17.33 -22.86
CA PRO A 285 2.40 -17.76 -22.19
C PRO A 285 3.50 -18.29 -23.12
N LYS A 286 3.15 -18.78 -24.30
CA LYS A 286 4.11 -19.28 -25.29
C LYS A 286 4.52 -18.22 -26.29
N ALA A 287 3.56 -17.48 -26.82
CA ALA A 287 3.83 -16.50 -27.87
C ALA A 287 4.51 -15.23 -27.35
N GLU A 288 4.15 -14.78 -26.14
CA GLU A 288 4.70 -13.59 -25.52
C GLU A 288 5.66 -13.91 -24.33
N ARG A 289 6.23 -15.13 -24.29
CA ARG A 289 7.15 -15.60 -23.23
C ARG A 289 8.30 -14.63 -22.98
N ARG A 290 8.90 -14.08 -24.03
CA ARG A 290 10.01 -13.13 -23.91
C ARG A 290 9.64 -11.89 -23.11
N VAL A 291 8.44 -11.36 -23.30
CA VAL A 291 7.96 -10.20 -22.55
C VAL A 291 7.65 -10.58 -21.08
N ILE A 292 7.03 -11.74 -20.87
CA ILE A 292 6.75 -12.26 -19.54
C ILE A 292 8.04 -12.46 -18.74
N ASP A 293 9.08 -13.04 -19.37
CA ASP A 293 10.40 -13.21 -18.77
C ASP A 293 11.06 -11.87 -18.42
N TYR A 294 10.90 -10.86 -19.29
CA TYR A 294 11.41 -9.53 -19.02
C TYR A 294 10.69 -8.85 -17.84
N ILE A 295 9.36 -8.96 -17.79
CA ILE A 295 8.58 -8.44 -16.65
C ILE A 295 9.07 -9.11 -15.35
N ALA A 296 9.25 -10.43 -15.34
CA ALA A 296 9.76 -11.14 -14.17
C ALA A 296 11.16 -10.65 -13.77
N ALA A 297 12.08 -10.50 -14.73
CA ALA A 297 13.41 -9.98 -14.46
C ALA A 297 13.41 -8.55 -13.90
N GLN A 298 12.50 -7.68 -14.38
CA GLN A 298 12.31 -6.33 -13.83
C GLN A 298 11.89 -6.37 -12.36
N GLN A 299 10.94 -7.24 -12.00
CA GLN A 299 10.50 -7.36 -10.61
C GLN A 299 11.64 -7.88 -9.71
N GLU A 300 12.40 -8.87 -10.19
CA GLU A 300 13.52 -9.43 -9.42
C GLU A 300 14.64 -8.43 -9.19
N ALA A 301 14.97 -7.58 -10.16
CA ALA A 301 15.99 -6.55 -10.00
C ALA A 301 15.66 -5.59 -8.83
N VAL A 302 14.41 -5.16 -8.74
CA VAL A 302 13.93 -4.29 -7.65
C VAL A 302 14.02 -4.99 -6.29
N VAL A 303 13.54 -6.22 -6.22
CA VAL A 303 13.53 -6.97 -4.95
C VAL A 303 14.93 -7.27 -4.45
N GLU A 304 15.85 -7.62 -5.35
CA GLU A 304 17.26 -7.83 -4.98
C GLU A 304 17.92 -6.57 -4.41
N ASP A 305 17.55 -5.38 -4.89
CA ASP A 305 18.03 -4.12 -4.34
C ASP A 305 17.46 -3.88 -2.95
N ILE A 306 16.17 -4.07 -2.77
CA ILE A 306 15.49 -3.93 -1.48
C ILE A 306 16.11 -4.86 -0.44
N GLU A 307 16.25 -6.15 -0.76
CA GLU A 307 16.87 -7.14 0.13
C GLU A 307 18.31 -6.76 0.49
N TYR A 308 19.08 -6.33 -0.50
CA TYR A 308 20.48 -5.95 -0.33
C TYR A 308 20.62 -4.75 0.63
N PHE A 309 19.91 -3.65 0.38
CA PHE A 309 20.03 -2.45 1.20
C PHE A 309 19.45 -2.65 2.61
N CYS A 310 18.30 -3.33 2.75
CA CYS A 310 17.74 -3.64 4.07
C CYS A 310 18.66 -4.52 4.90
N ARG A 311 19.29 -5.53 4.28
CA ARG A 311 20.29 -6.37 4.93
C ARG A 311 21.50 -5.54 5.40
N LEU A 312 22.06 -4.72 4.53
CA LEU A 312 23.21 -3.86 4.89
C LEU A 312 22.89 -2.92 6.05
N ALA A 313 21.71 -2.31 6.07
CA ALA A 313 21.28 -1.44 7.16
C ALA A 313 21.24 -2.21 8.49
N LYS A 314 20.60 -3.39 8.55
CA LYS A 314 20.55 -4.22 9.76
C LYS A 314 21.91 -4.72 10.21
N GLU A 315 22.75 -5.20 9.28
CA GLU A 315 24.08 -5.73 9.60
C GLU A 315 25.07 -4.64 10.05
N SER A 316 24.87 -3.40 9.60
CA SER A 316 25.76 -2.28 9.92
C SER A 316 25.34 -1.49 11.16
N TRP A 317 24.10 -1.68 11.64
CA TRP A 317 23.60 -1.03 12.84
C TRP A 317 23.88 -1.90 14.07
N PRO A 318 24.43 -1.36 15.18
CA PRO A 318 24.92 -2.16 16.32
C PRO A 318 23.82 -2.69 17.25
N ARG A 319 22.56 -2.33 17.01
CA ARG A 319 21.39 -2.69 17.82
C ARG A 319 20.27 -3.25 16.92
N PRO A 320 19.27 -3.95 17.47
CA PRO A 320 18.06 -4.30 16.70
C PRO A 320 17.47 -3.07 16.04
N LEU A 321 17.27 -3.16 14.71
CA LEU A 321 16.81 -2.09 13.85
C LEU A 321 15.61 -2.56 13.02
N ILE A 322 14.51 -1.83 13.07
CA ILE A 322 13.39 -2.04 12.16
C ILE A 322 13.78 -1.59 10.76
N THR A 323 13.52 -2.40 9.75
CA THR A 323 13.65 -1.99 8.35
C THR A 323 12.34 -2.14 7.63
N GLY A 324 12.03 -1.20 6.76
CA GLY A 324 10.83 -1.22 5.96
C GLY A 324 11.00 -0.52 4.62
N VAL A 325 10.02 -0.70 3.76
CA VAL A 325 10.03 -0.20 2.39
C VAL A 325 8.63 0.16 1.93
N PHE A 326 8.53 1.07 0.99
CA PHE A 326 7.35 1.22 0.16
C PHE A 326 7.36 0.11 -0.88
N TYR A 327 6.45 -0.85 -0.77
CA TYR A 327 6.36 -1.97 -1.71
C TYR A 327 5.00 -2.68 -1.63
N GLY A 328 4.66 -3.45 -2.67
CA GLY A 328 3.44 -4.28 -2.68
C GLY A 328 2.21 -3.53 -3.18
N TYR A 329 2.37 -2.52 -4.02
CA TYR A 329 1.28 -1.75 -4.62
C TYR A 329 0.57 -2.59 -5.67
N LEU A 330 -0.49 -3.28 -5.28
CA LEU A 330 -1.33 -4.06 -6.19
C LEU A 330 -2.43 -3.18 -6.79
N HIS A 331 -3.09 -2.38 -5.94
CA HIS A 331 -4.16 -1.49 -6.33
C HIS A 331 -3.61 -0.13 -6.77
N MET A 332 -4.13 0.41 -7.85
CA MET A 332 -3.80 1.74 -8.36
C MET A 332 -2.28 1.99 -8.49
N THR A 333 -1.61 1.21 -9.32
CA THR A 333 -0.23 1.47 -9.76
C THR A 333 -0.28 2.16 -11.13
N PHE A 334 -1.02 3.27 -11.23
CA PHE A 334 -1.30 4.02 -12.46
C PHE A 334 -1.77 3.12 -13.62
N ASN A 335 -2.42 1.99 -13.30
CA ASN A 335 -2.79 0.89 -14.21
C ASN A 335 -1.59 0.31 -15.00
N ARG A 336 -0.39 0.40 -14.44
CA ARG A 336 0.87 -0.07 -15.04
C ARG A 336 1.63 -1.02 -14.11
N GLN A 337 0.93 -1.91 -13.43
CA GLN A 337 1.48 -2.82 -12.42
C GLN A 337 2.69 -3.60 -12.92
N SER A 338 2.63 -4.13 -14.17
CA SER A 338 3.75 -4.91 -14.74
C SER A 338 5.00 -4.09 -15.03
N VAL A 339 4.91 -2.75 -15.07
CA VAL A 339 6.06 -1.84 -15.31
C VAL A 339 6.61 -1.25 -14.02
N GLY A 340 5.77 -1.18 -12.98
CA GLY A 340 6.08 -0.47 -11.75
C GLY A 340 7.14 -1.11 -10.84
N GLY A 341 7.39 -2.42 -10.95
CA GLY A 341 8.41 -3.09 -10.13
C GLY A 341 7.89 -3.78 -8.86
N HIS A 342 6.57 -3.80 -8.58
CA HIS A 342 5.99 -4.21 -7.30
C HIS A 342 5.27 -5.58 -7.30
N LEU A 343 5.55 -6.46 -8.27
CA LEU A 343 4.83 -7.72 -8.44
C LEU A 343 5.58 -8.96 -7.91
N LEU A 344 6.49 -8.82 -6.97
CA LEU A 344 7.17 -9.96 -6.33
C LEU A 344 7.04 -9.87 -4.80
N VAL A 345 5.82 -9.65 -4.33
CA VAL A 345 5.51 -9.37 -2.92
C VAL A 345 5.79 -10.59 -2.04
N GLU A 346 5.51 -11.81 -2.52
CA GLU A 346 5.78 -13.04 -1.76
C GLU A 346 7.23 -13.09 -1.28
N ARG A 347 8.20 -12.82 -2.17
CA ARG A 347 9.63 -12.83 -1.82
C ARG A 347 9.97 -11.75 -0.78
N ILE A 348 9.37 -10.57 -0.87
CA ILE A 348 9.53 -9.49 0.12
C ILE A 348 8.94 -9.88 1.47
N LEU A 349 7.77 -10.51 1.49
CA LEU A 349 7.12 -10.96 2.72
C LEU A 349 7.92 -12.06 3.42
N ASP A 350 8.57 -12.94 2.67
CA ASP A 350 9.42 -14.00 3.21
C ASP A 350 10.84 -13.51 3.59
N CYS A 351 11.22 -12.31 3.18
CA CYS A 351 12.55 -11.77 3.42
C CYS A 351 12.77 -11.43 4.91
N PRO A 352 13.80 -12.00 5.59
CA PRO A 352 14.06 -11.74 7.01
C PRO A 352 14.61 -10.35 7.30
N TRP A 353 15.07 -9.64 6.27
CA TRP A 353 15.65 -8.31 6.39
C TRP A 353 14.62 -7.18 6.32
N ILE A 354 13.35 -7.50 6.11
CA ILE A 354 12.26 -6.52 5.98
C ILE A 354 11.24 -6.80 7.09
N ASP A 355 10.91 -5.79 7.88
CA ASP A 355 10.00 -5.92 9.01
C ASP A 355 8.61 -5.35 8.69
N TYR A 356 8.51 -4.34 7.81
CA TYR A 356 7.25 -3.76 7.40
C TYR A 356 7.23 -3.30 5.95
N LEU A 357 6.03 -3.22 5.42
CA LEU A 357 5.73 -2.57 4.16
C LEU A 357 4.87 -1.34 4.41
N ALA A 358 4.97 -0.35 3.54
CA ALA A 358 4.14 0.82 3.56
C ALA A 358 3.65 1.18 2.15
N ALA A 359 2.51 1.85 2.09
CA ALA A 359 1.98 2.41 0.85
C ALA A 359 1.05 3.59 1.16
N PRO A 360 0.95 4.60 0.28
CA PRO A 360 -0.16 5.52 0.31
C PRO A 360 -1.49 4.78 0.16
N GLN A 361 -2.56 5.35 0.65
CA GLN A 361 -3.90 4.87 0.31
C GLN A 361 -4.16 5.06 -1.19
N THR A 362 -5.02 4.24 -1.78
CA THR A 362 -5.30 4.33 -3.22
C THR A 362 -5.75 5.73 -3.63
N TYR A 363 -5.21 6.26 -4.73
CA TYR A 363 -5.52 7.60 -5.24
C TYR A 363 -6.78 7.66 -6.10
N TYR A 364 -7.47 6.56 -6.31
CA TYR A 364 -8.74 6.60 -7.02
C TYR A 364 -9.74 7.48 -6.29
N LYS A 365 -10.32 8.44 -7.00
CA LYS A 365 -11.24 9.41 -6.43
C LYS A 365 -12.43 8.77 -5.71
N PHE A 366 -12.93 7.68 -6.26
CA PHE A 366 -14.06 6.93 -5.68
C PHE A 366 -13.69 6.15 -4.42
N SER A 367 -12.43 5.77 -4.23
CA SER A 367 -11.95 5.12 -3.01
C SER A 367 -11.48 6.12 -1.95
N ARG A 368 -10.70 7.12 -2.34
CA ARG A 368 -10.03 8.06 -1.43
C ARG A 368 -10.94 9.14 -0.87
N LYS A 369 -11.91 9.62 -1.68
CA LYS A 369 -12.82 10.71 -1.29
C LYS A 369 -13.84 10.29 -0.25
N LEU A 370 -14.60 11.28 0.21
CA LEU A 370 -15.81 11.08 1.00
C LEU A 370 -16.75 10.11 0.28
N GLY A 371 -17.26 9.13 1.01
CA GLY A 371 -18.08 8.07 0.45
C GLY A 371 -17.30 6.97 -0.29
N GLY A 372 -15.97 6.96 -0.24
CA GLY A 372 -15.14 5.88 -0.76
C GLY A 372 -14.68 4.90 0.32
N SER A 373 -14.11 3.76 -0.08
CA SER A 373 -13.68 2.69 0.82
C SER A 373 -12.50 3.07 1.73
N GLY A 374 -11.60 3.93 1.26
CA GLY A 374 -10.30 4.13 1.92
C GLY A 374 -9.35 2.93 1.79
N MET A 375 -9.54 2.13 0.75
CA MET A 375 -8.79 0.89 0.53
C MET A 375 -7.28 1.15 0.45
N PRO A 376 -6.43 0.31 1.10
CA PRO A 376 -4.99 0.36 0.95
C PRO A 376 -4.55 -0.05 -0.47
N ARG A 377 -3.35 0.33 -0.87
CA ARG A 377 -2.78 -0.10 -2.15
C ARG A 377 -2.30 -1.54 -2.17
N GLY A 378 -2.03 -2.12 -1.03
CA GLY A 378 -1.55 -3.50 -0.90
C GLY A 378 -2.47 -4.38 -0.07
N ILE A 379 -2.04 -5.59 0.18
CA ILE A 379 -2.82 -6.64 0.85
C ILE A 379 -2.31 -6.82 2.28
N VAL A 380 -3.01 -6.19 3.21
CA VAL A 380 -2.59 -6.04 4.62
C VAL A 380 -2.56 -7.36 5.37
N GLU A 381 -3.58 -8.21 5.17
CA GLU A 381 -3.68 -9.49 5.89
C GLU A 381 -2.57 -10.46 5.46
N SER A 382 -2.18 -10.46 4.17
CA SER A 382 -1.02 -11.25 3.74
C SER A 382 0.27 -10.78 4.42
N ALA A 383 0.48 -9.47 4.55
CA ALA A 383 1.63 -8.97 5.31
C ALA A 383 1.63 -9.49 6.75
N ALA A 384 0.49 -9.45 7.42
CA ALA A 384 0.34 -9.94 8.79
C ALA A 384 0.56 -11.46 8.93
N LEU A 385 0.14 -12.27 7.94
CA LEU A 385 0.39 -13.72 7.90
C LEU A 385 1.88 -14.07 7.89
N HIS A 386 2.69 -13.22 7.28
CA HIS A 386 4.16 -13.35 7.26
C HIS A 386 4.86 -12.63 8.44
N GLY A 387 4.10 -12.14 9.41
CA GLY A 387 4.64 -11.43 10.57
C GLY A 387 5.16 -10.02 10.26
N LYS A 388 4.79 -9.46 9.11
CA LYS A 388 5.16 -8.11 8.70
C LYS A 388 4.07 -7.12 9.09
N LEU A 389 4.47 -5.92 9.52
CA LEU A 389 3.55 -4.81 9.74
C LEU A 389 3.28 -4.10 8.42
N TRP A 390 2.05 -3.66 8.21
CA TRP A 390 1.67 -2.80 7.09
C TRP A 390 1.32 -1.41 7.60
N PHE A 391 1.87 -0.38 6.96
CA PHE A 391 1.49 1.00 7.20
C PHE A 391 0.74 1.58 6.00
N ASP A 392 -0.43 2.15 6.26
CA ASP A 392 -1.06 3.05 5.31
C ASP A 392 -0.48 4.46 5.51
N GLU A 393 0.14 5.01 4.48
CA GLU A 393 0.56 6.39 4.46
C GLU A 393 -0.66 7.27 4.17
N MET A 394 -1.00 8.10 5.13
CA MET A 394 -2.05 9.09 4.99
C MET A 394 -1.46 10.37 4.38
N ASP A 395 -1.18 10.32 3.09
CA ASP A 395 -0.66 11.42 2.28
C ASP A 395 -1.79 12.23 1.60
N ASN A 396 -2.92 12.33 2.24
CA ASN A 396 -4.07 13.09 1.75
C ASN A 396 -3.74 14.59 1.74
N GLY A 397 -2.97 15.05 0.75
CA GLY A 397 -2.57 16.45 0.60
C GLY A 397 -3.73 17.44 0.57
N GLU A 398 -4.91 16.96 0.20
CA GLU A 398 -6.17 17.68 0.33
C GLU A 398 -6.57 17.89 1.79
N LEU A 399 -6.20 16.99 2.71
CA LEU A 399 -6.39 17.15 4.14
C LEU A 399 -5.40 18.14 4.74
N ALA A 400 -4.12 18.03 4.37
CA ALA A 400 -3.09 18.97 4.81
C ALA A 400 -3.43 20.41 4.42
N ARG A 401 -4.06 20.64 3.27
CA ARG A 401 -4.51 21.96 2.83
C ARG A 401 -5.57 22.61 3.72
N ARG A 402 -6.40 21.82 4.42
CA ARG A 402 -7.40 22.34 5.37
C ARG A 402 -6.91 22.44 6.81
N VAL A 403 -5.92 21.65 7.12
CA VAL A 403 -5.23 21.68 8.43
C VAL A 403 -4.18 22.81 8.45
N CYS A 404 -4.04 23.58 7.35
CA CYS A 404 -3.06 24.63 7.17
C CYS A 404 -3.59 26.01 7.57
N HIS A 405 -2.69 26.85 8.05
CA HIS A 405 -2.90 28.26 8.38
C HIS A 405 -3.51 29.07 7.20
N ASP A 406 -3.20 28.69 5.94
CA ASP A 406 -3.74 29.27 4.71
C ASP A 406 -5.02 28.58 4.19
N ALA A 407 -5.70 27.79 5.01
CA ALA A 407 -6.92 27.07 4.65
C ALA A 407 -8.00 27.94 4.00
N VAL A 408 -8.04 29.25 4.31
CA VAL A 408 -9.01 30.19 3.75
C VAL A 408 -8.96 30.27 2.23
N ARG A 409 -7.77 30.17 1.59
CA ARG A 409 -7.62 30.22 0.13
C ARG A 409 -8.10 28.96 -0.58
N TYR A 410 -8.17 27.83 0.11
CA TYR A 410 -8.52 26.52 -0.44
C TYR A 410 -9.91 26.04 -0.04
N LEU A 411 -10.51 26.57 1.02
CA LEU A 411 -11.89 26.27 1.44
C LEU A 411 -12.92 26.57 0.35
N GLU A 412 -12.68 27.59 -0.46
CA GLU A 412 -13.56 27.93 -1.60
C GLU A 412 -13.44 26.96 -2.79
N ARG A 413 -12.35 26.22 -2.88
CA ARG A 413 -12.04 25.35 -4.02
C ARG A 413 -12.46 23.90 -3.84
N TYR A 414 -12.63 23.43 -2.61
CA TYR A 414 -12.94 22.03 -2.28
C TYR A 414 -14.08 21.98 -1.25
N ASP A 415 -15.28 21.92 -1.75
CA ASP A 415 -16.53 21.81 -0.96
C ASP A 415 -16.72 20.41 -0.34
N THR A 416 -15.69 19.89 0.34
CA THR A 416 -15.70 18.54 0.92
C THR A 416 -15.43 18.59 2.41
N ASP A 417 -16.27 17.87 3.17
CA ASP A 417 -16.08 17.64 4.60
C ASP A 417 -14.94 16.63 4.81
N TYR A 418 -13.74 17.09 5.17
CA TYR A 418 -12.57 16.25 5.34
C TYR A 418 -12.53 15.47 6.65
N ALA A 419 -13.22 15.92 7.67
CA ALA A 419 -13.24 15.25 8.95
C ALA A 419 -13.60 13.75 8.85
N PRO A 420 -14.66 13.36 8.11
CA PRO A 420 -14.96 11.94 7.91
C PRO A 420 -13.90 11.19 7.10
N VAL A 421 -13.26 11.84 6.13
CA VAL A 421 -12.18 11.23 5.35
C VAL A 421 -10.97 10.98 6.23
N LEU A 422 -10.57 11.96 7.06
CA LEU A 422 -9.48 11.83 8.01
C LEU A 422 -9.72 10.63 8.94
N ARG A 423 -10.86 10.59 9.63
CA ARG A 423 -11.18 9.52 10.58
C ARG A 423 -11.18 8.14 9.93
N ARG A 424 -11.78 7.96 8.74
CA ARG A 424 -11.71 6.70 8.00
C ARG A 424 -10.27 6.32 7.68
N SER A 425 -9.48 7.29 7.19
CA SER A 425 -8.09 7.09 6.77
C SER A 425 -7.12 6.82 7.93
N VAL A 426 -7.55 6.99 9.17
CA VAL A 426 -6.79 6.67 10.39
C VAL A 426 -7.32 5.41 11.06
N VAL A 427 -8.63 5.33 11.28
CA VAL A 427 -9.25 4.21 12.03
C VAL A 427 -9.10 2.90 11.27
N LEU A 428 -9.34 2.90 9.96
CA LEU A 428 -9.23 1.68 9.15
C LEU A 428 -7.82 1.08 9.15
N PRO A 429 -6.74 1.83 8.90
CA PRO A 429 -5.38 1.30 9.02
C PRO A 429 -5.04 0.79 10.40
N LEU A 430 -5.39 1.52 11.47
CA LEU A 430 -5.09 1.13 12.84
C LEU A 430 -5.86 -0.12 13.30
N MET A 431 -7.01 -0.41 12.70
CA MET A 431 -7.72 -1.67 12.94
C MET A 431 -6.96 -2.88 12.39
N ARG A 432 -6.14 -2.73 11.36
CA ARG A 432 -5.52 -3.82 10.58
C ARG A 432 -4.00 -3.84 10.65
N GLY A 433 -3.34 -2.69 10.81
CA GLY A 433 -1.89 -2.51 10.78
C GLY A 433 -1.48 -1.24 11.52
N GLY A 434 -0.90 -0.30 10.80
CA GLY A 434 -0.46 1.00 11.30
C GLY A 434 -0.81 2.15 10.36
N VAL A 435 -0.72 3.35 10.88
CA VAL A 435 -0.92 4.59 10.13
C VAL A 435 0.33 5.45 10.15
N TRP A 436 0.59 6.06 9.02
CA TRP A 436 1.68 6.97 8.82
C TRP A 436 1.10 8.34 8.43
N TYR A 437 1.06 9.27 9.38
CA TYR A 437 0.62 10.64 9.10
C TYR A 437 1.73 11.36 8.36
N TYR A 438 1.54 11.56 7.06
CA TYR A 438 2.50 12.24 6.22
C TYR A 438 2.14 13.72 6.06
N ASP A 439 3.07 14.59 6.44
CA ASP A 439 2.91 16.02 6.23
C ASP A 439 3.19 16.35 4.76
N PHE A 440 2.16 16.25 3.94
CA PHE A 440 2.26 16.57 2.54
C PHE A 440 2.22 18.08 2.32
N GLY A 441 3.37 18.73 2.51
CA GLY A 441 3.55 20.14 2.16
C GLY A 441 3.41 20.34 0.66
N ILE A 442 2.28 20.89 0.22
CA ILE A 442 2.04 21.19 -1.18
C ILE A 442 2.55 22.59 -1.48
N ARG A 443 3.11 22.72 -2.68
CA ARG A 443 3.78 23.85 -3.35
C ARG A 443 3.44 25.30 -2.92
N GLU A 444 2.30 25.56 -2.27
CA GLU A 444 1.82 26.89 -1.94
C GLU A 444 1.34 27.04 -0.48
N SER A 445 1.27 25.94 0.27
CA SER A 445 0.99 25.95 1.70
C SER A 445 1.83 24.90 2.40
N LEU A 446 2.63 25.36 3.32
CA LEU A 446 3.36 24.50 4.25
C LEU A 446 2.31 23.82 5.14
N GLY A 447 2.36 22.48 5.23
CA GLY A 447 1.33 21.71 5.95
C GLY A 447 1.37 21.95 7.46
N TRP A 448 0.74 23.01 7.93
CA TRP A 448 0.56 23.27 9.37
C TRP A 448 -0.54 22.35 9.92
N PHE A 449 -0.18 21.42 10.79
CA PHE A 449 -1.13 20.66 11.59
C PHE A 449 -1.44 21.41 12.88
N ASP A 450 -2.28 22.41 12.82
CA ASP A 450 -2.61 23.32 13.93
C ASP A 450 -4.13 23.49 14.20
N ASP A 451 -4.97 22.78 13.43
CA ASP A 451 -6.42 22.80 13.69
C ASP A 451 -6.75 22.00 14.96
N PRO A 452 -7.27 22.66 16.02
CA PRO A 452 -7.51 21.99 17.30
C PRO A 452 -8.57 20.89 17.23
N VAL A 453 -9.52 20.96 16.28
CA VAL A 453 -10.55 19.93 16.11
C VAL A 453 -9.94 18.66 15.53
N TYR A 454 -9.05 18.79 14.56
CA TYR A 454 -8.34 17.64 13.99
C TYR A 454 -7.35 17.05 14.96
N LEU A 455 -6.56 17.86 15.65
CA LEU A 455 -5.64 17.38 16.67
C LEU A 455 -6.38 16.63 17.79
N GLN A 456 -7.54 17.14 18.22
CA GLN A 456 -8.36 16.41 19.19
C GLN A 456 -8.89 15.08 18.63
N SER A 457 -9.31 15.04 17.36
CA SER A 457 -9.74 13.79 16.73
C SER A 457 -8.60 12.76 16.68
N ILE A 458 -7.40 13.18 16.29
CA ILE A 458 -6.20 12.31 16.24
C ILE A 458 -5.85 11.83 17.67
N ALA A 459 -5.95 12.70 18.66
CA ALA A 459 -5.71 12.34 20.06
C ALA A 459 -6.73 11.30 20.58
N ASP A 460 -8.01 11.45 20.24
CA ASP A 460 -9.06 10.51 20.61
C ASP A 460 -8.87 9.14 19.94
N GLU A 461 -8.50 9.14 18.67
CA GLU A 461 -8.16 7.93 17.89
C GLU A 461 -6.96 7.22 18.50
N LYS A 462 -5.88 7.94 18.77
CA LYS A 462 -4.70 7.41 19.45
C LYS A 462 -5.04 6.80 20.79
N ALA A 463 -5.79 7.50 21.64
CA ALA A 463 -6.20 7.00 22.95
C ALA A 463 -7.06 5.72 22.87
N LEU A 464 -7.89 5.59 21.84
CA LEU A 464 -8.63 4.36 21.55
C LEU A 464 -7.68 3.22 21.20
N PHE A 465 -6.75 3.44 20.26
CA PHE A 465 -5.86 2.38 19.77
C PHE A 465 -4.74 2.02 20.73
N ASP A 466 -4.30 2.93 21.60
CA ASP A 466 -3.40 2.60 22.73
C ASP A 466 -4.06 1.60 23.71
N LYS A 467 -5.36 1.72 23.94
CA LYS A 467 -6.13 0.73 24.71
C LYS A 467 -6.31 -0.56 23.91
N GLN A 468 -6.64 -0.43 22.62
CA GLN A 468 -6.86 -1.54 21.70
C GLN A 468 -5.61 -2.40 21.48
N LEU A 469 -4.42 -1.83 21.66
CA LEU A 469 -3.15 -2.56 21.58
C LEU A 469 -3.13 -3.80 22.49
N ASN A 470 -3.80 -3.75 23.64
CA ASN A 470 -3.87 -4.82 24.62
C ASN A 470 -5.01 -5.83 24.37
N VAL A 471 -5.89 -5.57 23.39
CA VAL A 471 -6.97 -6.47 23.00
C VAL A 471 -6.43 -7.50 21.98
N PRO A 472 -6.74 -8.80 22.17
CA PRO A 472 -6.35 -9.80 21.17
C PRO A 472 -6.91 -9.47 19.79
N HIS A 473 -6.03 -9.51 18.79
CA HIS A 473 -6.44 -9.31 17.41
C HIS A 473 -7.24 -10.50 16.90
N LYS A 474 -8.40 -10.22 16.29
CA LYS A 474 -9.29 -11.23 15.74
C LYS A 474 -10.03 -10.68 14.53
N SER A 475 -9.91 -11.34 13.39
CA SER A 475 -10.74 -11.04 12.23
C SER A 475 -12.19 -11.45 12.49
N GLU A 476 -13.11 -10.59 12.06
CA GLU A 476 -14.57 -10.84 12.07
C GLU A 476 -15.10 -11.15 10.65
N ALA A 477 -14.22 -11.47 9.70
CA ALA A 477 -14.57 -11.69 8.31
C ALA A 477 -15.27 -13.03 8.06
N ASP A 478 -16.33 -13.01 7.25
CA ASP A 478 -16.96 -14.19 6.64
C ASP A 478 -16.59 -14.36 5.16
N VAL A 479 -16.02 -13.31 4.56
CA VAL A 479 -15.62 -13.27 3.16
C VAL A 479 -14.11 -13.26 3.05
N LEU A 480 -13.55 -14.04 2.13
CA LEU A 480 -12.14 -14.01 1.78
C LEU A 480 -11.99 -13.49 0.35
N TYR A 481 -11.36 -12.33 0.19
CA TYR A 481 -10.99 -11.78 -1.12
C TYR A 481 -9.58 -12.25 -1.48
N VAL A 482 -9.48 -12.95 -2.61
CA VAL A 482 -8.21 -13.54 -3.09
C VAL A 482 -7.70 -12.73 -4.27
N TRP A 483 -6.46 -12.28 -4.17
CA TRP A 483 -5.78 -11.45 -5.14
C TRP A 483 -4.55 -12.14 -5.72
N SER A 484 -4.22 -11.84 -6.97
CA SER A 484 -3.04 -12.38 -7.64
C SER A 484 -2.14 -11.26 -8.16
N GLN A 485 -0.90 -11.24 -7.72
CA GLN A 485 0.12 -10.37 -8.28
C GLN A 485 0.62 -10.88 -9.64
N GLU A 486 0.77 -12.21 -9.78
CA GLU A 486 1.30 -12.85 -10.98
C GLU A 486 0.41 -12.63 -12.20
N SER A 487 -0.89 -12.48 -11.99
CA SER A 487 -1.86 -12.20 -13.06
C SER A 487 -1.49 -10.97 -13.89
N TYR A 488 -0.82 -9.98 -13.30
CA TYR A 488 -0.38 -8.79 -14.04
C TYR A 488 0.80 -9.04 -15.01
N TYR A 489 1.54 -10.12 -14.89
CA TYR A 489 2.57 -10.50 -15.87
C TYR A 489 1.95 -10.83 -17.23
N TYR A 490 0.71 -11.32 -17.19
CA TYR A 490 -0.03 -11.78 -18.37
C TYR A 490 -1.00 -10.74 -18.92
N LEU A 491 -1.26 -9.67 -18.18
CA LEU A 491 -2.09 -8.59 -18.68
C LEU A 491 -1.29 -7.59 -19.51
N LYS A 492 -1.98 -6.93 -20.42
CA LYS A 492 -1.45 -5.77 -21.15
C LYS A 492 -0.98 -4.71 -20.14
N PRO A 493 0.20 -4.07 -20.32
CA PRO A 493 0.80 -3.19 -19.31
C PRO A 493 0.13 -1.82 -19.17
N GLN A 494 -0.96 -1.57 -19.88
CA GLN A 494 -1.74 -0.33 -19.82
C GLN A 494 -3.09 -0.59 -19.17
N SER A 495 -3.76 0.48 -18.71
CA SER A 495 -5.12 0.38 -18.21
C SER A 495 -6.00 -0.40 -19.17
N THR A 496 -6.60 -1.46 -18.68
CA THR A 496 -7.53 -2.29 -19.43
C THR A 496 -8.91 -2.19 -18.81
N PRO A 497 -9.99 -2.41 -19.57
CA PRO A 497 -11.32 -2.54 -18.98
C PRO A 497 -11.39 -3.58 -17.88
N ILE A 498 -10.56 -4.65 -17.95
CA ILE A 498 -10.50 -5.69 -16.91
C ILE A 498 -9.99 -5.11 -15.59
N SER A 499 -8.82 -4.48 -15.58
CA SER A 499 -8.23 -3.96 -14.33
C SER A 499 -9.07 -2.86 -13.71
N SER A 500 -9.61 -1.91 -14.49
CA SER A 500 -10.47 -0.86 -13.96
C SER A 500 -11.79 -1.40 -13.41
N ASN A 501 -12.41 -2.38 -14.05
CA ASN A 501 -13.69 -2.92 -13.59
C ASN A 501 -13.53 -3.82 -12.36
N VAL A 502 -12.47 -4.63 -12.29
CA VAL A 502 -12.23 -5.52 -11.14
C VAL A 502 -11.69 -4.74 -9.93
N ILE A 503 -10.66 -3.92 -10.14
CA ILE A 503 -10.02 -3.22 -9.04
C ILE A 503 -10.85 -2.01 -8.60
N ASP A 504 -11.33 -1.23 -9.57
CA ASP A 504 -11.93 0.07 -9.27
C ASP A 504 -13.40 -0.03 -8.89
N HIS A 505 -14.18 -0.88 -9.58
CA HIS A 505 -15.62 -0.94 -9.41
C HIS A 505 -16.07 -2.17 -8.63
N SER A 506 -15.70 -3.36 -9.05
CA SER A 506 -16.19 -4.60 -8.45
C SER A 506 -15.87 -4.69 -6.96
N ILE A 507 -14.65 -4.34 -6.55
CA ILE A 507 -14.27 -4.37 -5.13
C ILE A 507 -14.99 -3.29 -4.30
N GLU A 508 -15.13 -2.06 -4.81
CA GLU A 508 -15.87 -1.00 -4.10
C GLU A 508 -17.31 -1.40 -3.84
N GLU A 509 -17.98 -2.03 -4.84
CA GLU A 509 -19.33 -2.53 -4.70
C GLU A 509 -19.44 -3.69 -3.70
N ALA A 510 -18.46 -4.60 -3.72
CA ALA A 510 -18.39 -5.71 -2.76
C ALA A 510 -18.22 -5.21 -1.32
N LEU A 511 -17.35 -4.22 -1.09
CA LEU A 511 -17.10 -3.64 0.23
C LEU A 511 -18.30 -2.88 0.80
N ARG A 512 -19.22 -2.39 -0.06
CA ARG A 512 -20.48 -1.75 0.36
C ARG A 512 -21.58 -2.75 0.71
N SER A 513 -21.36 -4.05 0.50
CA SER A 513 -22.39 -5.07 0.73
C SER A 513 -22.87 -5.18 2.17
N GLY A 514 -22.17 -4.57 3.12
CA GLY A 514 -22.45 -4.66 4.56
C GLY A 514 -21.89 -5.92 5.20
N THR A 515 -21.14 -6.74 4.44
CA THR A 515 -20.37 -7.89 4.96
C THR A 515 -18.94 -7.47 5.25
N VAL A 516 -18.20 -8.29 6.00
CA VAL A 516 -16.80 -8.03 6.35
C VAL A 516 -15.91 -9.10 5.72
N GLY A 517 -14.80 -8.68 5.12
CA GLY A 517 -13.85 -9.56 4.44
C GLY A 517 -12.40 -9.27 4.76
N ASP A 518 -11.60 -10.33 4.71
CA ASP A 518 -10.14 -10.27 4.72
C ASP A 518 -9.61 -10.36 3.29
N HIS A 519 -8.47 -9.74 3.05
CA HIS A 519 -7.81 -9.73 1.75
C HIS A 519 -6.48 -10.46 1.83
N ILE A 520 -6.26 -11.45 0.95
CA ILE A 520 -5.00 -12.17 0.87
C ILE A 520 -4.52 -12.33 -0.58
N TYR A 521 -3.23 -12.56 -0.75
CA TYR A 521 -2.73 -13.07 -2.01
C TYR A 521 -3.04 -14.57 -2.17
N ASP A 522 -3.15 -15.02 -3.41
CA ASP A 522 -3.45 -16.41 -3.77
C ASP A 522 -2.37 -17.42 -3.32
N PHE A 523 -1.14 -16.97 -3.13
CA PHE A 523 -0.06 -17.79 -2.56
C PHE A 523 -0.19 -18.01 -1.03
N ASP A 524 -1.12 -17.31 -0.36
CA ASP A 524 -1.37 -17.45 1.08
C ASP A 524 -2.65 -18.25 1.42
N LEU A 525 -3.31 -18.81 0.41
CA LEU A 525 -4.55 -19.58 0.60
C LEU A 525 -4.39 -20.76 1.59
N ASP A 526 -3.22 -21.35 1.67
CA ASP A 526 -2.94 -22.48 2.58
C ASP A 526 -2.55 -22.03 4.01
N LYS A 527 -2.30 -20.73 4.21
CA LYS A 527 -1.92 -20.16 5.51
C LYS A 527 -3.11 -19.68 6.34
N VAL A 528 -4.30 -19.52 5.72
CA VAL A 528 -5.49 -19.04 6.41
C VAL A 528 -6.34 -20.15 6.97
N ASN A 529 -7.07 -19.86 8.06
CA ASN A 529 -8.10 -20.77 8.56
C ASN A 529 -9.35 -20.68 7.68
N LEU A 530 -9.46 -21.57 6.70
CA LEU A 530 -10.58 -21.60 5.76
C LEU A 530 -11.95 -21.81 6.42
N ASP A 531 -12.03 -22.41 7.62
CA ASP A 531 -13.30 -22.69 8.30
C ASP A 531 -13.99 -21.41 8.81
N GLN A 532 -13.26 -20.29 8.88
CA GLN A 532 -13.81 -19.00 9.20
C GLN A 532 -14.73 -18.46 8.09
N TYR A 533 -14.36 -18.71 6.82
CA TYR A 533 -14.98 -18.05 5.68
C TYR A 533 -16.15 -18.84 5.10
N LYS A 534 -17.27 -18.15 4.81
CA LYS A 534 -18.47 -18.68 4.15
C LYS A 534 -18.39 -18.49 2.64
N ALA A 535 -17.74 -17.41 2.20
CA ALA A 535 -17.51 -17.10 0.81
C ALA A 535 -16.05 -16.82 0.52
N VAL A 536 -15.58 -17.24 -0.66
CA VAL A 536 -14.26 -16.91 -1.21
C VAL A 536 -14.46 -16.27 -2.59
N ILE A 537 -13.94 -15.07 -2.79
CA ILE A 537 -14.04 -14.33 -4.05
C ILE A 537 -12.66 -14.21 -4.66
N PHE A 538 -12.45 -14.85 -5.81
CA PHE A 538 -11.23 -14.70 -6.61
C PHE A 538 -11.35 -13.43 -7.45
N MET A 539 -10.69 -12.36 -7.05
CA MET A 539 -10.86 -11.04 -7.68
C MET A 539 -10.17 -10.95 -9.04
N ASN A 540 -8.88 -11.25 -9.10
CA ASN A 540 -8.06 -11.18 -10.32
C ASN A 540 -7.12 -12.38 -10.48
N SER A 541 -7.46 -13.53 -9.93
CA SER A 541 -6.64 -14.76 -9.98
C SER A 541 -6.73 -15.42 -11.36
N TYR A 542 -6.26 -14.74 -12.40
CA TYR A 542 -6.27 -15.24 -13.78
C TYR A 542 -5.24 -16.34 -14.00
N VAL A 543 -4.11 -16.23 -13.32
CA VAL A 543 -3.05 -17.25 -13.29
C VAL A 543 -3.21 -18.08 -12.03
N LEU A 544 -3.29 -19.38 -12.18
CA LEU A 544 -3.27 -20.33 -11.06
C LEU A 544 -2.44 -21.53 -11.43
N SER A 545 -1.42 -21.83 -10.66
CA SER A 545 -0.59 -23.03 -10.87
C SER A 545 -1.39 -24.31 -10.73
N PRO A 546 -0.90 -25.46 -11.23
CA PRO A 546 -1.53 -26.76 -11.01
C PRO A 546 -1.75 -27.08 -9.52
N GLU A 547 -0.83 -26.69 -8.65
CA GLU A 547 -0.88 -26.88 -7.20
C GLU A 547 -1.96 -26.04 -6.56
N GLN A 548 -2.04 -24.75 -6.90
CA GLN A 548 -3.11 -23.84 -6.42
C GLN A 548 -4.49 -24.34 -6.87
N ARG A 549 -4.65 -24.77 -8.15
CA ARG A 549 -5.89 -25.35 -8.65
C ARG A 549 -6.29 -26.61 -7.87
N LYS A 550 -5.33 -27.47 -7.56
CA LYS A 550 -5.55 -28.66 -6.75
C LYS A 550 -6.01 -28.27 -5.35
N PHE A 551 -5.31 -27.34 -4.71
CA PHE A 551 -5.65 -26.85 -3.37
C PHE A 551 -7.08 -26.25 -3.33
N ILE A 552 -7.41 -25.42 -4.31
CA ILE A 552 -8.75 -24.82 -4.42
C ILE A 552 -9.82 -25.91 -4.47
N ARG A 553 -9.67 -26.91 -5.35
CA ARG A 553 -10.67 -28.00 -5.47
C ARG A 553 -10.77 -28.89 -4.22
N GLU A 554 -9.63 -29.20 -3.59
CA GLU A 554 -9.56 -30.17 -2.50
C GLU A 554 -9.81 -29.56 -1.12
N LYS A 555 -9.51 -28.27 -0.92
CA LYS A 555 -9.55 -27.59 0.38
C LYS A 555 -10.50 -26.41 0.42
N VAL A 556 -10.48 -25.54 -0.61
CA VAL A 556 -11.31 -24.33 -0.61
C VAL A 556 -12.75 -24.68 -0.99
N ALA A 557 -12.97 -25.51 -2.01
CA ALA A 557 -14.29 -25.93 -2.51
C ALA A 557 -14.93 -27.03 -1.62
N GLN A 558 -15.00 -26.77 -0.29
CA GLN A 558 -15.48 -27.71 0.72
C GLN A 558 -16.38 -27.01 1.75
N ASN A 559 -17.01 -27.80 2.61
CA ASN A 559 -17.78 -27.35 3.78
C ASN A 559 -18.97 -26.43 3.45
N GLY A 560 -19.59 -26.60 2.26
CA GLY A 560 -20.72 -25.78 1.83
C GLY A 560 -20.35 -24.35 1.43
N ARG A 561 -19.06 -24.03 1.31
CA ARG A 561 -18.55 -22.68 1.00
C ARG A 561 -19.00 -22.25 -0.39
N THR A 562 -19.29 -20.96 -0.56
CA THR A 562 -19.55 -20.36 -1.87
C THR A 562 -18.24 -19.78 -2.44
N LEU A 563 -17.86 -20.22 -3.64
CA LEU A 563 -16.74 -19.71 -4.40
C LEU A 563 -17.25 -18.80 -5.53
N ILE A 564 -16.85 -17.55 -5.54
CA ILE A 564 -17.17 -16.60 -6.60
C ILE A 564 -15.93 -16.43 -7.48
N TYR A 565 -16.00 -16.95 -8.69
CA TYR A 565 -14.98 -16.85 -9.72
C TYR A 565 -15.25 -15.61 -10.56
N ASN A 566 -14.58 -14.50 -10.22
CA ASN A 566 -14.80 -13.21 -10.87
C ASN A 566 -13.95 -13.13 -12.14
N TYR A 567 -14.58 -13.03 -13.28
CA TYR A 567 -13.99 -12.92 -14.62
C TYR A 567 -12.80 -13.88 -14.89
N LEU A 568 -13.06 -14.94 -15.65
CA LEU A 568 -12.05 -15.88 -16.18
C LEU A 568 -10.98 -16.36 -15.19
N THR A 569 -11.31 -16.49 -13.91
CA THR A 569 -10.40 -16.99 -12.88
C THR A 569 -9.75 -18.29 -13.33
N GLY A 570 -8.43 -18.35 -13.27
CA GLY A 570 -7.65 -19.52 -13.66
C GLY A 570 -7.64 -19.79 -15.18
N VAL A 571 -7.79 -18.79 -16.03
CA VAL A 571 -7.74 -18.96 -17.50
C VAL A 571 -6.36 -19.39 -18.00
N THR A 572 -5.30 -19.16 -17.22
CA THR A 572 -3.94 -19.63 -17.53
C THR A 572 -3.31 -20.33 -16.32
N ASP A 573 -2.40 -21.28 -16.62
CA ASP A 573 -1.54 -21.95 -15.64
C ASP A 573 -0.07 -21.44 -15.69
N GLY A 574 0.16 -20.39 -16.48
CA GLY A 574 1.50 -19.85 -16.72
C GLY A 574 2.23 -20.50 -17.91
N GLU A 575 1.77 -21.64 -18.41
CA GLU A 575 2.32 -22.36 -19.57
C GLU A 575 1.37 -22.40 -20.75
N THR A 576 0.06 -22.43 -20.47
CA THR A 576 -1.01 -22.43 -21.46
C THR A 576 -2.15 -21.49 -21.04
N ILE A 577 -2.94 -21.02 -22.01
CA ILE A 577 -4.09 -20.14 -21.76
C ILE A 577 -5.32 -20.64 -22.52
N GLY A 578 -6.48 -20.55 -21.90
CA GLY A 578 -7.77 -20.85 -22.55
C GLY A 578 -8.85 -21.33 -21.59
N LEU A 579 -10.09 -21.36 -22.07
CA LEU A 579 -11.29 -21.72 -21.30
C LEU A 579 -11.23 -23.12 -20.65
N PRO A 580 -10.65 -24.18 -21.27
CA PRO A 580 -10.59 -25.50 -20.63
C PRO A 580 -9.95 -25.52 -19.25
N LEU A 581 -9.03 -24.58 -18.97
CA LEU A 581 -8.39 -24.50 -17.67
C LEU A 581 -9.34 -23.99 -16.59
N THR A 582 -10.09 -22.96 -16.88
CA THR A 582 -11.05 -22.39 -15.92
C THR A 582 -12.30 -23.27 -15.79
N GLU A 583 -12.77 -23.92 -16.88
CA GLU A 583 -13.85 -24.91 -16.82
C GLU A 583 -13.50 -26.08 -15.89
N LYS A 584 -12.26 -26.60 -15.97
CA LYS A 584 -11.77 -27.66 -15.07
C LYS A 584 -11.70 -27.20 -13.62
N LEU A 585 -11.42 -25.92 -13.38
CA LEU A 585 -11.36 -25.33 -12.04
C LEU A 585 -12.75 -25.17 -11.43
N SER A 586 -13.64 -24.50 -12.15
CA SER A 586 -14.98 -24.11 -11.66
C SER A 586 -16.05 -25.18 -11.83
N GLY A 587 -15.86 -26.11 -12.77
CA GLY A 587 -16.86 -27.10 -13.17
C GLY A 587 -18.01 -26.50 -14.01
N VAL A 588 -17.86 -25.29 -14.52
CA VAL A 588 -18.85 -24.57 -15.37
C VAL A 588 -18.36 -24.55 -16.81
N LYS A 589 -19.25 -24.89 -17.78
CA LYS A 589 -18.93 -24.91 -19.20
C LYS A 589 -19.12 -23.54 -19.84
N LEU A 590 -18.18 -23.17 -20.71
CA LEU A 590 -18.05 -21.85 -21.32
C LEU A 590 -17.91 -21.96 -22.84
N ALA A 591 -18.26 -20.90 -23.56
CA ALA A 591 -17.93 -20.73 -24.99
C ALA A 591 -17.46 -19.32 -25.26
N LEU A 592 -16.34 -19.17 -26.00
CA LEU A 592 -15.83 -17.88 -26.44
C LEU A 592 -16.85 -17.21 -27.40
N GLN A 593 -16.96 -15.90 -27.23
CA GLN A 593 -17.68 -15.04 -28.16
C GLN A 593 -16.85 -13.79 -28.49
N ASN A 594 -17.17 -13.16 -29.60
CA ASN A 594 -16.60 -11.90 -30.01
C ASN A 594 -17.65 -10.80 -29.86
N GLU A 595 -17.27 -9.73 -29.16
CA GLU A 595 -18.06 -8.53 -29.00
C GLU A 595 -17.38 -7.34 -29.69
N THR A 596 -18.22 -6.47 -30.28
CA THR A 596 -17.73 -5.24 -30.94
C THR A 596 -18.14 -3.98 -30.18
N GLU A 597 -19.01 -4.13 -29.18
CA GLU A 597 -19.52 -3.06 -28.34
C GLU A 597 -19.25 -3.35 -26.85
N PRO A 598 -19.19 -2.34 -25.99
CA PRO A 598 -19.10 -2.52 -24.55
C PRO A 598 -20.27 -3.35 -24.01
N GLN A 599 -19.95 -4.40 -23.28
CA GLN A 599 -20.95 -5.30 -22.71
C GLN A 599 -21.76 -4.62 -21.61
N THR A 600 -23.04 -5.04 -21.48
CA THR A 600 -23.91 -4.66 -20.37
C THR A 600 -24.24 -5.92 -19.56
N LEU A 601 -23.97 -5.89 -18.27
CA LEU A 601 -24.33 -6.93 -17.32
C LEU A 601 -25.73 -6.64 -16.77
N HIS A 602 -26.66 -7.59 -16.91
CA HIS A 602 -28.03 -7.45 -16.42
C HIS A 602 -28.39 -8.58 -15.46
N PHE A 603 -28.57 -8.23 -14.17
CA PHE A 603 -29.08 -9.12 -13.13
C PHE A 603 -30.62 -8.99 -13.01
N THR A 604 -31.29 -10.10 -12.73
CA THR A 604 -32.77 -10.12 -12.54
C THR A 604 -33.17 -10.11 -11.06
N ASP A 605 -32.31 -10.56 -10.14
CA ASP A 605 -32.58 -10.59 -8.71
C ASP A 605 -31.29 -10.38 -7.90
N PRO A 606 -31.02 -9.17 -7.30
CA PRO A 606 -31.83 -7.96 -7.51
C PRO A 606 -31.67 -7.41 -8.92
N GLU A 607 -32.69 -6.74 -9.42
CA GLU A 607 -32.61 -6.08 -10.73
C GLU A 607 -31.51 -5.01 -10.73
N SER A 608 -30.55 -5.19 -11.63
CA SER A 608 -29.37 -4.29 -11.70
C SER A 608 -28.77 -4.38 -13.11
N GLU A 609 -28.40 -3.22 -13.64
CA GLU A 609 -27.67 -3.13 -14.90
C GLU A 609 -26.35 -2.38 -14.72
N PHE A 610 -25.31 -2.84 -15.41
CA PHE A 610 -24.00 -2.19 -15.44
C PHE A 610 -23.37 -2.32 -16.82
N THR A 611 -23.11 -1.19 -17.49
CA THR A 611 -22.40 -1.14 -18.76
C THR A 611 -20.92 -0.83 -18.54
N PHE A 612 -20.05 -1.69 -19.06
CA PHE A 612 -18.61 -1.55 -18.93
C PHE A 612 -18.07 -0.37 -19.75
N LYS A 613 -17.03 0.27 -19.26
CA LYS A 613 -16.30 1.31 -20.00
C LYS A 613 -15.28 0.65 -20.93
N GLY A 614 -15.72 0.30 -22.14
CA GLY A 614 -14.91 -0.40 -23.13
C GLY A 614 -15.19 -1.90 -23.16
N ILE A 615 -14.65 -2.54 -24.18
CA ILE A 615 -14.89 -3.96 -24.45
C ILE A 615 -14.04 -4.80 -23.50
N VAL A 616 -14.66 -5.71 -22.77
CA VAL A 616 -13.99 -6.70 -21.92
C VAL A 616 -13.64 -7.91 -22.77
N GLU A 617 -12.34 -8.16 -22.98
CA GLU A 617 -11.81 -9.23 -23.84
C GLU A 617 -10.72 -10.05 -23.12
N PRO A 618 -10.68 -11.40 -23.32
CA PRO A 618 -11.62 -12.21 -24.11
C PRO A 618 -12.98 -12.29 -23.43
N PHE A 619 -14.02 -12.43 -24.22
CA PHE A 619 -15.38 -12.57 -23.72
C PHE A 619 -15.89 -14.01 -23.90
N ALA A 620 -16.65 -14.51 -22.95
CA ALA A 620 -17.24 -15.83 -22.98
C ALA A 620 -18.69 -15.81 -22.44
N VAL A 621 -19.47 -16.78 -22.82
CA VAL A 621 -20.82 -17.03 -22.27
C VAL A 621 -20.86 -18.38 -21.59
N ILE A 622 -21.78 -18.55 -20.63
CA ILE A 622 -21.97 -19.78 -19.89
C ILE A 622 -22.94 -20.68 -20.70
N THR A 623 -22.47 -21.88 -21.05
CA THR A 623 -23.25 -22.86 -21.83
C THR A 623 -23.62 -24.10 -21.00
N ASP A 624 -23.34 -24.10 -19.71
CA ASP A 624 -23.57 -25.22 -18.79
C ASP A 624 -25.10 -25.36 -18.50
N PRO A 625 -25.76 -26.45 -18.93
CA PRO A 625 -27.20 -26.61 -18.70
C PRO A 625 -27.58 -26.92 -17.24
N GLN A 626 -26.58 -27.18 -16.37
CA GLN A 626 -26.77 -27.42 -14.94
C GLN A 626 -26.55 -26.18 -14.09
N ALA A 627 -26.11 -25.09 -14.71
CA ALA A 627 -25.88 -23.82 -14.02
C ALA A 627 -27.17 -22.97 -14.06
N GLU A 628 -27.57 -22.45 -12.91
CA GLU A 628 -28.70 -21.54 -12.75
C GLU A 628 -28.28 -20.13 -13.20
N PRO A 629 -28.91 -19.51 -14.18
CA PRO A 629 -28.62 -18.16 -14.62
C PRO A 629 -28.87 -17.13 -13.51
N LEU A 630 -27.93 -16.25 -13.28
CA LEU A 630 -28.05 -15.09 -12.36
C LEU A 630 -28.04 -13.76 -13.11
N ALA A 631 -27.27 -13.70 -14.20
CA ALA A 631 -27.25 -12.52 -15.08
C ALA A 631 -27.06 -12.92 -16.54
N THR A 632 -27.61 -12.06 -17.41
CA THR A 632 -27.47 -12.15 -18.85
C THR A 632 -26.74 -10.95 -19.42
N LEU A 633 -26.26 -11.07 -20.66
CA LEU A 633 -25.83 -9.94 -21.46
C LEU A 633 -27.04 -9.05 -21.75
N GLY A 634 -26.97 -7.77 -21.48
CA GLY A 634 -28.13 -6.87 -21.65
C GLY A 634 -28.74 -6.94 -23.03
N GLY A 635 -30.06 -7.22 -23.06
CA GLY A 635 -30.81 -7.40 -24.31
C GLY A 635 -30.64 -8.75 -25.02
N HIS A 636 -29.83 -9.66 -24.48
CA HIS A 636 -29.57 -11.00 -25.03
C HIS A 636 -29.86 -12.11 -24.02
N PRO A 637 -30.21 -13.32 -24.46
CA PRO A 637 -30.40 -14.47 -23.58
C PRO A 637 -29.09 -15.09 -23.07
N ASP A 638 -27.93 -14.61 -23.53
CA ASP A 638 -26.64 -15.17 -23.23
C ASP A 638 -26.29 -14.99 -21.73
N VAL A 639 -26.08 -16.11 -21.06
CA VAL A 639 -25.79 -16.15 -19.63
C VAL A 639 -24.33 -15.77 -19.39
N VAL A 640 -24.12 -14.78 -18.55
CA VAL A 640 -22.77 -14.25 -18.21
C VAL A 640 -22.40 -14.37 -16.73
N VAL A 641 -23.40 -14.61 -15.86
CA VAL A 641 -23.17 -15.02 -14.46
C VAL A 641 -24.13 -16.16 -14.14
N ALA A 642 -23.63 -17.23 -13.55
CA ALA A 642 -24.47 -18.37 -13.16
C ALA A 642 -23.98 -19.00 -11.85
N ARG A 643 -24.92 -19.66 -11.17
CA ARG A 643 -24.68 -20.47 -9.96
C ARG A 643 -24.73 -21.95 -10.32
N LYS A 644 -23.78 -22.72 -9.81
CA LYS A 644 -23.83 -24.19 -9.90
C LYS A 644 -23.54 -24.79 -8.52
N ASN A 645 -24.47 -25.63 -8.08
CA ASN A 645 -24.36 -26.31 -6.79
C ASN A 645 -23.66 -27.67 -6.95
N PHE A 646 -22.69 -27.93 -6.11
CA PHE A 646 -21.97 -29.18 -5.97
C PHE A 646 -22.23 -29.78 -4.57
N PRO A 647 -22.03 -31.08 -4.36
CA PRO A 647 -22.21 -31.67 -3.04
C PRO A 647 -21.39 -31.05 -1.91
N THR A 648 -20.26 -30.45 -2.25
CA THR A 648 -19.27 -29.90 -1.28
C THR A 648 -19.28 -28.38 -1.19
N HIS A 649 -19.76 -27.68 -2.22
CA HIS A 649 -19.67 -26.22 -2.34
C HIS A 649 -20.67 -25.68 -3.37
N THR A 650 -20.81 -24.37 -3.40
CA THR A 650 -21.49 -23.64 -4.47
C THR A 650 -20.47 -22.84 -5.28
N ALA A 651 -20.52 -22.93 -6.60
CA ALA A 651 -19.75 -22.08 -7.50
C ALA A 651 -20.65 -21.00 -8.09
N VAL A 652 -20.26 -19.74 -7.99
CA VAL A 652 -20.77 -18.62 -8.78
C VAL A 652 -19.71 -18.26 -9.79
N TYR A 653 -19.99 -18.43 -11.06
CA TYR A 653 -19.02 -18.10 -12.12
C TYR A 653 -19.50 -16.88 -12.90
N ALA A 654 -18.58 -15.94 -13.10
CA ALA A 654 -18.83 -14.72 -13.87
C ALA A 654 -17.87 -14.63 -15.06
N THR A 655 -18.40 -14.46 -16.26
CA THR A 655 -17.62 -14.22 -17.49
C THR A 655 -17.39 -12.74 -17.76
N LEU A 656 -18.02 -11.88 -16.97
CA LEU A 656 -17.79 -10.45 -16.86
C LEU A 656 -17.60 -10.11 -15.37
N PRO A 657 -16.78 -9.13 -14.99
CA PRO A 657 -16.60 -8.75 -13.58
C PRO A 657 -17.95 -8.44 -12.90
N VAL A 658 -18.23 -9.10 -11.77
CA VAL A 658 -19.47 -8.86 -11.00
C VAL A 658 -19.50 -7.40 -10.55
N ASN A 659 -20.65 -6.75 -10.69
CA ASN A 659 -20.87 -5.38 -10.30
C ASN A 659 -22.24 -5.20 -9.62
N GLY A 660 -22.36 -4.18 -8.78
CA GLY A 660 -23.59 -3.87 -8.05
C GLY A 660 -23.55 -4.29 -6.57
N THR A 661 -23.70 -3.32 -5.69
CA THR A 661 -23.67 -3.51 -4.22
C THR A 661 -24.74 -4.49 -3.74
N ASP A 662 -25.98 -4.34 -4.25
CA ASP A 662 -27.09 -5.21 -3.85
C ASP A 662 -26.93 -6.64 -4.39
N VAL A 663 -26.27 -6.79 -5.55
CA VAL A 663 -25.89 -8.10 -6.11
C VAL A 663 -24.89 -8.80 -5.17
N PHE A 664 -23.80 -8.13 -4.80
CA PHE A 664 -22.84 -8.70 -3.84
C PHE A 664 -23.49 -9.01 -2.50
N ARG A 665 -24.30 -8.10 -1.97
CA ARG A 665 -25.05 -8.32 -0.72
C ARG A 665 -25.92 -9.56 -0.78
N LYS A 666 -26.63 -9.78 -1.88
CA LYS A 666 -27.45 -10.98 -2.07
C LYS A 666 -26.60 -12.24 -2.18
N LEU A 667 -25.58 -12.24 -3.04
CA LEU A 667 -24.69 -13.40 -3.21
C LEU A 667 -24.03 -13.82 -1.89
N LEU A 668 -23.56 -12.85 -1.10
CA LEU A 668 -22.90 -13.09 0.18
C LEU A 668 -23.90 -13.49 1.27
N ARG A 669 -25.10 -12.94 1.29
CA ARG A 669 -26.19 -13.38 2.18
C ARG A 669 -26.60 -14.82 1.87
N ASP A 670 -26.76 -15.17 0.60
CA ASP A 670 -27.09 -16.54 0.16
C ASP A 670 -25.97 -17.54 0.55
N ALA A 671 -24.72 -17.07 0.58
CA ALA A 671 -23.57 -17.84 1.10
C ALA A 671 -23.55 -18.00 2.63
N GLY A 672 -24.47 -17.36 3.35
CA GLY A 672 -24.53 -17.39 4.81
C GLY A 672 -23.61 -16.39 5.53
N CYS A 673 -23.06 -15.41 4.79
CA CYS A 673 -22.26 -14.35 5.40
C CYS A 673 -23.15 -13.41 6.23
N HIS A 674 -22.60 -12.93 7.35
CA HIS A 674 -23.29 -11.97 8.20
C HIS A 674 -23.29 -10.57 7.55
N VAL A 675 -24.50 -10.00 7.39
CA VAL A 675 -24.69 -8.64 6.88
C VAL A 675 -24.95 -7.71 8.07
N TYR A 676 -23.96 -6.92 8.43
CA TYR A 676 -24.05 -5.96 9.55
C TYR A 676 -25.00 -4.80 9.23
N ASN A 677 -24.97 -4.33 7.97
CA ASN A 677 -25.69 -3.16 7.50
C ASN A 677 -26.18 -3.41 6.08
N ASP A 678 -27.47 -3.24 5.84
CA ASP A 678 -28.10 -3.44 4.52
C ASP A 678 -28.27 -2.15 3.70
N ARG A 679 -27.64 -1.07 4.15
CA ARG A 679 -27.44 0.16 3.38
C ARG A 679 -26.08 0.14 2.69
N ASN A 680 -25.91 1.02 1.71
CA ASN A 680 -24.69 1.07 0.89
C ASN A 680 -23.55 1.87 1.57
N ASP A 681 -23.40 1.75 2.90
CA ASP A 681 -22.30 2.30 3.65
C ASP A 681 -21.12 1.32 3.67
N PHE A 682 -19.91 1.82 3.78
CA PHE A 682 -18.76 0.96 4.09
C PHE A 682 -18.79 0.56 5.56
N THR A 683 -18.76 -0.73 5.81
CA THR A 683 -18.79 -1.29 7.17
C THR A 683 -17.57 -2.19 7.36
N TYR A 684 -16.72 -1.81 8.30
CA TYR A 684 -15.52 -2.55 8.67
C TYR A 684 -15.61 -3.00 10.12
N VAL A 685 -15.26 -4.25 10.38
CA VAL A 685 -15.23 -4.80 11.75
C VAL A 685 -13.97 -5.60 11.93
N ASN A 686 -13.22 -5.30 12.96
CA ASN A 686 -12.03 -6.04 13.33
C ASN A 686 -11.75 -5.85 14.83
N SER A 687 -11.39 -6.94 15.52
CA SER A 687 -10.97 -6.91 16.92
C SER A 687 -11.93 -6.17 17.88
N GLY A 688 -13.23 -6.28 17.63
CA GLY A 688 -14.26 -5.65 18.43
C GLY A 688 -14.55 -4.18 18.11
N ILE A 689 -13.86 -3.58 17.14
CA ILE A 689 -14.17 -2.23 16.63
C ILE A 689 -14.96 -2.35 15.33
N MET A 690 -16.04 -1.56 15.22
CA MET A 690 -16.82 -1.37 14.00
C MET A 690 -16.70 0.08 13.53
N LEU A 691 -16.29 0.26 12.28
CA LEU A 691 -16.31 1.55 11.58
C LEU A 691 -17.38 1.52 10.49
N ILE A 692 -18.31 2.46 10.52
CA ILE A 692 -19.31 2.68 9.47
C ILE A 692 -19.04 4.03 8.84
N HIS A 693 -18.67 4.05 7.55
CA HIS A 693 -18.52 5.26 6.76
C HIS A 693 -19.76 5.46 5.90
N SER A 694 -20.55 6.48 6.25
CA SER A 694 -21.83 6.78 5.60
C SER A 694 -21.76 8.08 4.79
N LEU A 695 -22.17 8.01 3.53
CA LEU A 695 -22.35 9.19 2.67
C LEU A 695 -23.71 9.82 2.90
N ASP A 696 -24.76 9.00 2.89
CA ASP A 696 -26.14 9.42 3.05
C ASP A 696 -26.59 9.23 4.50
N GLY A 697 -26.93 10.27 5.20
CA GLY A 697 -27.47 10.18 6.54
C GLY A 697 -28.79 9.37 6.63
N GLY A 698 -29.32 9.21 7.85
CA GLY A 698 -30.62 8.61 8.10
C GLY A 698 -30.57 7.31 8.89
N GLN A 699 -31.72 6.64 8.93
CA GLN A 699 -31.91 5.42 9.73
C GLN A 699 -31.12 4.22 9.21
N ARG A 700 -30.46 3.51 10.14
CA ARG A 700 -29.76 2.24 9.91
C ARG A 700 -30.16 1.23 10.97
N THR A 701 -30.38 -0.01 10.55
CA THR A 701 -30.45 -1.15 11.46
C THR A 701 -29.12 -1.91 11.36
N ILE A 702 -28.30 -1.78 12.40
CA ILE A 702 -27.01 -2.50 12.47
C ILE A 702 -27.24 -3.78 13.25
N ARG A 703 -26.90 -4.91 12.65
CA ARG A 703 -27.04 -6.26 13.22
C ARG A 703 -25.70 -6.75 13.74
N LEU A 704 -25.56 -6.85 15.04
CA LEU A 704 -24.35 -7.39 15.66
C LEU A 704 -24.34 -8.92 15.62
N ARG A 705 -23.17 -9.54 15.63
CA ARG A 705 -23.04 -11.02 15.57
C ARG A 705 -23.69 -11.74 16.75
N ASN A 706 -23.84 -11.09 17.90
CA ASN A 706 -24.53 -11.63 19.07
C ASN A 706 -26.08 -11.60 18.96
N GLY A 707 -26.62 -11.17 17.83
CA GLY A 707 -28.06 -11.08 17.55
C GLY A 707 -28.70 -9.76 18.00
N LYS A 708 -27.96 -8.85 18.61
CA LYS A 708 -28.47 -7.53 18.99
C LYS A 708 -28.66 -6.67 17.73
N GLU A 709 -29.80 -6.01 17.61
CA GLU A 709 -30.06 -4.99 16.59
C GLU A 709 -29.97 -3.60 17.21
N LEU A 710 -29.28 -2.69 16.50
CA LEU A 710 -29.14 -1.30 16.88
C LEU A 710 -29.83 -0.46 15.80
N ASN A 711 -30.83 0.32 16.21
CA ASN A 711 -31.47 1.30 15.34
C ASN A 711 -30.79 2.65 15.56
N LEU A 712 -29.94 3.06 14.60
CA LEU A 712 -29.14 4.27 14.67
C LEU A 712 -29.60 5.26 13.61
N THR A 713 -29.56 6.54 13.94
CA THR A 713 -29.64 7.61 12.97
C THR A 713 -28.22 8.12 12.72
N LEU A 714 -27.66 7.76 11.56
CA LEU A 714 -26.32 8.21 11.17
C LEU A 714 -26.42 9.62 10.57
N PRO A 715 -25.48 10.52 10.91
CA PRO A 715 -25.34 11.78 10.20
C PRO A 715 -24.95 11.56 8.74
N GLU A 716 -25.33 12.45 7.87
CA GLU A 716 -24.82 12.53 6.51
C GLU A 716 -23.29 12.79 6.53
N LYS A 717 -22.56 12.15 5.64
CA LYS A 717 -21.10 12.32 5.45
C LYS A 717 -20.35 12.15 6.77
N SER A 718 -20.49 10.99 7.40
CA SER A 718 -20.01 10.74 8.76
C SER A 718 -19.25 9.42 8.88
N ASN A 719 -18.50 9.27 9.96
CA ASN A 719 -17.97 7.99 10.45
C ASN A 719 -18.53 7.71 11.83
N THR A 720 -19.13 6.55 12.00
CA THR A 720 -19.56 6.06 13.30
C THR A 720 -18.64 4.92 13.72
N VAL A 721 -17.97 5.09 14.86
CA VAL A 721 -17.05 4.08 15.42
C VAL A 721 -17.67 3.51 16.69
N LEU A 722 -17.94 2.20 16.65
CA LEU A 722 -18.67 1.48 17.69
C LEU A 722 -17.86 0.31 18.22
N ASP A 723 -18.14 -0.10 19.44
CA ASP A 723 -17.84 -1.44 19.94
C ASP A 723 -18.75 -2.45 19.21
N ALA A 724 -18.14 -3.38 18.48
CA ALA A 724 -18.85 -4.34 17.63
C ALA A 724 -19.67 -5.38 18.42
N ASN A 725 -19.47 -5.50 19.75
CA ASN A 725 -20.18 -6.44 20.62
C ASN A 725 -21.33 -5.76 21.38
N THR A 726 -21.12 -4.53 21.83
CA THR A 726 -22.11 -3.80 22.66
C THR A 726 -22.90 -2.76 21.88
N GLY A 727 -22.34 -2.22 20.78
CA GLY A 727 -22.88 -1.09 20.03
C GLY A 727 -22.69 0.26 20.71
N GLU A 728 -21.82 0.33 21.69
CA GLU A 728 -21.43 1.61 22.34
C GLU A 728 -20.60 2.44 21.37
N VAL A 729 -20.85 3.76 21.36
CA VAL A 729 -20.05 4.70 20.55
C VAL A 729 -18.69 4.89 21.20
N LEU A 730 -17.62 4.50 20.48
CA LEU A 730 -16.23 4.60 20.93
C LEU A 730 -15.60 5.96 20.63
N LEU A 731 -15.93 6.55 19.48
CA LEU A 731 -15.46 7.88 19.09
C LEU A 731 -16.64 8.78 18.74
N LYS A 732 -16.65 9.98 19.30
CA LYS A 732 -17.64 10.99 18.97
C LYS A 732 -17.39 11.52 17.55
N GLU A 733 -18.47 11.92 16.87
CA GLU A 733 -18.34 12.59 15.57
C GLU A 733 -17.48 13.86 15.67
N ILE A 734 -16.66 14.09 14.65
CA ILE A 734 -15.91 15.34 14.53
C ILE A 734 -16.91 16.44 14.16
N PRO A 735 -16.94 17.58 14.88
CA PRO A 735 -17.86 18.67 14.57
C PRO A 735 -17.71 19.18 13.14
N LYS A 736 -18.82 19.34 12.42
CA LYS A 736 -18.84 19.84 11.03
C LYS A 736 -18.65 21.36 10.91
N THR A 737 -18.89 22.08 12.00
CA THR A 737 -18.79 23.54 12.00
C THR A 737 -17.44 24.00 12.51
N TYR A 738 -16.64 24.49 11.58
CA TYR A 738 -15.48 25.30 11.94
C TYR A 738 -15.94 26.66 12.43
N PRO A 739 -15.37 27.20 13.52
CA PRO A 739 -15.57 28.60 13.83
C PRO A 739 -15.10 29.40 12.62
N LYS A 740 -15.98 30.22 12.04
CA LYS A 740 -15.56 31.12 10.94
C LYS A 740 -14.37 31.91 11.47
N VAL A 741 -13.22 31.71 10.85
CA VAL A 741 -12.05 32.53 11.11
C VAL A 741 -12.47 33.97 10.77
N LYS A 742 -12.49 34.84 11.78
CA LYS A 742 -12.81 36.26 11.60
C LYS A 742 -11.66 37.00 10.95
#